data_867a3c6331a67e793d13a990dc8e97e3
#
_entry.id   867a3c6331a67e793d13a990dc8e97e3
#
_cell.length_a   1.000
_cell.length_b   1.000
_cell.length_c   1.000
_cell.angle_alpha   90.00
_cell.angle_beta   90.00
_cell.angle_gamma   90.00
#
_symmetry.space_group_name_H-M   'P 1'
#
loop_
_entity.id
_entity.type
_entity.pdbx_description
1 polymer ?
#
loop_
_entity_poly.entity_id
_entity_poly.type
_entity_poly.pdbx_seq_one_letter_code
_entity_poly.pdbx_strand_id
1 'polypeptide(L)'
;MIRFTEENGALIARSRNETIRIEGWGNNALRVRTTLLKKLPQDAHALTENVAHSAKVTIDEGSETAEIVNGKIKATVNGVGIICFYKDNELILQEYYSYYYGSIRKEAICYKIRSREYKGLASDDFKITVRFESDPKEKLFGMGQYQMPILDLKGSVLPLEQRNSQVSVPFVVSNKGYGMLWNNPSTGEAAFGTNITKWISDESDMVDYWITADDTPAQIVTNYTECVGRAPVMSKDYLGLWQCKLRYRTPDEVLEVARKYKELGIKLDVIVIDFFHWPHQGDWRFDEKYWSKDAVKAMTDELHAMGTKVMVSVWPSVDKRSENYYEMEQKALMSTTDVGSVQTYDYEGDCGTVDFFNPEAQEFVWSKCKQNYRDWGIDLFWLDNSEPDSTTYDFENYRYYTGRGSKVGCEYPKKYVEAFYNGQEAEGDHEAVNLCRSAWVGSQKYRTLVWTGDVQSNFESFKDQVISGQNMGLAGIPWWTTDIGGFMTDNWNDPDFKELLIRWYQYGVFCPILRMHGNRGPDWDIPKLDDRDFGGGYLYTGHPNELWSYGEEAYEIMKKWLDIRLSMKDYIAGLMEETAKTGAPVIRTMFFEFPDDEKCWELPEQYMFGSDYLVAPVLELGARERSVYLPKGQWESISDKKIYSGGQTVTVPAPLDVMPVFKKIG
;
A
#
# COMPACT_ATOMS: atom_id res chain seq x y z
N MET A 1 8.90 37.77 -18.61
CA MET A 1 8.97 38.32 -17.26
C MET A 1 7.89 37.67 -16.45
N ILE A 2 8.22 37.09 -15.33
CA ILE A 2 7.26 36.49 -14.36
C ILE A 2 6.82 37.63 -13.43
N ARG A 3 5.54 37.64 -13.09
CA ARG A 3 4.96 38.53 -12.08
C ARG A 3 4.70 37.73 -10.81
N PHE A 4 5.27 38.20 -9.72
CA PHE A 4 5.05 37.64 -8.39
C PHE A 4 3.96 38.43 -7.65
N THR A 5 3.09 37.69 -6.93
CA THR A 5 2.09 38.25 -6.01
C THR A 5 1.92 37.36 -4.81
N GLU A 6 1.45 37.90 -3.71
CA GLU A 6 0.97 37.15 -2.56
C GLU A 6 -0.57 37.09 -2.57
N GLU A 7 -1.17 35.93 -2.44
CA GLU A 7 -2.61 35.75 -2.38
C GLU A 7 -2.97 34.78 -1.25
N ASN A 8 -3.55 35.28 -0.18
CA ASN A 8 -3.95 34.50 1.00
C ASN A 8 -2.82 33.64 1.61
N GLY A 9 -1.63 34.24 1.78
CA GLY A 9 -0.45 33.58 2.31
C GLY A 9 0.24 32.60 1.34
N ALA A 10 -0.19 32.52 0.09
CA ALA A 10 0.46 31.76 -0.96
C ALA A 10 1.29 32.66 -1.88
N LEU A 11 2.44 32.17 -2.31
CA LEU A 11 3.23 32.75 -3.39
C LEU A 11 2.64 32.36 -4.74
N ILE A 12 2.28 33.36 -5.53
CA ILE A 12 1.81 33.20 -6.91
C ILE A 12 2.84 33.77 -7.87
N ALA A 13 3.28 32.95 -8.83
CA ALA A 13 4.13 33.38 -9.92
C ALA A 13 3.38 33.14 -11.26
N ARG A 14 3.10 34.25 -11.98
CA ARG A 14 2.40 34.18 -13.27
C ARG A 14 3.32 34.56 -14.41
N SER A 15 3.48 33.67 -15.35
CA SER A 15 4.05 33.91 -16.68
C SER A 15 2.94 34.16 -17.72
N ARG A 16 3.29 34.26 -18.99
CA ARG A 16 2.30 34.35 -20.09
C ARG A 16 1.34 33.15 -20.15
N ASN A 17 1.86 31.98 -19.87
CA ASN A 17 1.19 30.71 -20.15
C ASN A 17 1.04 29.79 -18.91
N GLU A 18 1.66 30.14 -17.79
CA GLU A 18 1.70 29.26 -16.61
C GLU A 18 1.42 30.05 -15.35
N THR A 19 0.61 29.48 -14.48
CA THR A 19 0.43 29.94 -13.11
C THR A 19 1.07 28.93 -12.17
N ILE A 20 1.96 29.40 -11.30
CA ILE A 20 2.56 28.63 -10.21
C ILE A 20 1.94 29.15 -8.91
N ARG A 21 1.47 28.26 -8.05
CA ARG A 21 1.02 28.55 -6.69
C ARG A 21 1.80 27.69 -5.71
N ILE A 22 2.44 28.32 -4.74
CA ILE A 22 3.12 27.64 -3.64
C ILE A 22 2.51 28.14 -2.34
N GLU A 23 2.04 27.23 -1.51
CA GLU A 23 1.37 27.55 -0.25
C GLU A 23 1.85 26.64 0.87
N GLY A 24 1.86 27.12 2.11
CA GLY A 24 2.08 26.27 3.26
C GLY A 24 0.94 25.25 3.39
N TRP A 25 1.28 24.00 3.70
CA TRP A 25 0.30 22.95 3.90
C TRP A 25 0.79 21.96 4.96
N GLY A 26 0.35 22.15 6.20
CA GLY A 26 0.84 21.43 7.37
C GLY A 26 2.20 21.92 7.87
N ASN A 27 2.81 21.16 8.76
CA ASN A 27 4.07 21.53 9.43
C ASN A 27 5.28 21.32 8.51
N ASN A 28 6.17 22.31 8.45
CA ASN A 28 7.42 22.24 7.68
C ASN A 28 7.19 21.78 6.23
N ALA A 29 6.07 22.19 5.61
CA ALA A 29 5.67 21.64 4.32
C ALA A 29 5.04 22.70 3.40
N LEU A 30 5.17 22.44 2.10
CA LEU A 30 4.65 23.27 1.03
C LEU A 30 3.90 22.41 0.01
N ARG A 31 2.76 22.92 -0.49
CA ARG A 31 2.08 22.38 -1.66
C ARG A 31 2.40 23.23 -2.87
N VAL A 32 2.78 22.62 -3.96
CA VAL A 32 3.06 23.27 -5.24
C VAL A 32 2.05 22.82 -6.27
N ARG A 33 1.34 23.79 -6.85
CA ARG A 33 0.43 23.54 -7.97
C ARG A 33 0.80 24.42 -9.14
N THR A 34 0.82 23.84 -10.34
CA THR A 34 1.06 24.63 -11.56
C THR A 34 0.13 24.19 -12.69
N THR A 35 -0.32 25.12 -13.51
CA THR A 35 -1.21 24.82 -14.64
C THR A 35 -1.06 25.83 -15.77
N LEU A 36 -1.40 25.39 -16.99
CA LEU A 36 -1.58 26.27 -18.16
C LEU A 36 -3.03 26.76 -18.32
N LEU A 37 -3.95 26.26 -17.51
CA LEU A 37 -5.35 26.68 -17.54
C LEU A 37 -5.50 28.11 -16.99
N LYS A 38 -6.56 28.79 -17.39
CA LYS A 38 -6.88 30.15 -16.91
C LYS A 38 -7.15 30.20 -15.41
N LYS A 39 -7.70 29.13 -14.87
CA LYS A 39 -7.97 28.97 -13.42
C LYS A 39 -7.23 27.73 -12.93
N LEU A 40 -6.61 27.86 -11.77
CA LEU A 40 -5.99 26.73 -11.09
C LEU A 40 -7.09 25.79 -10.56
N PRO A 41 -7.06 24.49 -10.90
CA PRO A 41 -7.95 23.50 -10.31
C PRO A 41 -7.84 23.49 -8.78
N GLN A 42 -8.92 23.12 -8.08
CA GLN A 42 -8.98 23.20 -6.61
C GLN A 42 -8.98 21.83 -5.92
N ASP A 43 -8.88 20.76 -6.68
CA ASP A 43 -8.87 19.39 -6.12
C ASP A 43 -7.73 19.24 -5.11
N ALA A 44 -8.04 18.61 -3.99
CA ALA A 44 -7.07 18.32 -2.94
C ALA A 44 -6.46 16.92 -3.10
N HIS A 45 -7.12 16.04 -3.88
CA HIS A 45 -6.74 14.64 -4.09
C HIS A 45 -6.54 13.87 -2.77
N ALA A 46 -5.28 13.57 -2.41
CA ALA A 46 -4.97 12.84 -1.19
C ALA A 46 -4.90 13.73 0.05
N LEU A 47 -4.66 15.04 -0.13
CA LEU A 47 -4.46 15.96 0.97
C LEU A 47 -5.78 16.24 1.70
N THR A 48 -5.76 16.19 3.03
CA THR A 48 -6.88 16.58 3.89
C THR A 48 -7.01 18.10 3.97
N GLU A 49 -7.98 18.61 4.73
CA GLU A 49 -8.08 20.04 5.01
C GLU A 49 -6.75 20.58 5.55
N ASN A 50 -6.38 21.77 5.08
CA ASN A 50 -5.10 22.36 5.46
C ASN A 50 -5.11 22.75 6.94
N VAL A 51 -4.21 22.14 7.70
CA VAL A 51 -3.96 22.52 9.08
C VAL A 51 -3.32 23.91 9.11
N ALA A 52 -3.69 24.76 10.07
CA ALA A 52 -3.15 26.11 10.21
C ALA A 52 -1.60 26.11 10.16
N HIS A 53 -1.06 26.95 9.29
CA HIS A 53 0.39 27.12 9.08
C HIS A 53 0.76 28.59 9.14
N SER A 54 2.04 28.88 9.32
CA SER A 54 2.62 30.23 9.42
C SER A 54 3.50 30.59 8.23
N ALA A 55 3.13 30.16 7.02
CA ALA A 55 3.91 30.44 5.83
C ALA A 55 4.04 31.94 5.58
N LYS A 56 5.25 32.38 5.24
CA LYS A 56 5.58 33.76 4.97
C LYS A 56 6.16 33.92 3.57
N VAL A 57 5.57 34.81 2.79
CA VAL A 57 6.00 35.14 1.43
C VAL A 57 6.88 36.38 1.47
N THR A 58 7.97 36.41 0.68
CA THR A 58 8.80 37.57 0.43
C THR A 58 9.04 37.71 -1.07
N ILE A 59 8.83 38.91 -1.61
CA ILE A 59 9.04 39.19 -3.04
C ILE A 59 10.13 40.24 -3.16
N ASP A 60 11.19 39.92 -3.92
CA ASP A 60 12.27 40.84 -4.25
C ASP A 60 12.16 41.24 -5.73
N GLU A 61 11.61 42.42 -5.95
CA GLU A 61 11.44 42.96 -7.31
C GLU A 61 12.79 43.27 -7.97
N GLY A 62 13.83 43.59 -7.18
CA GLY A 62 15.14 43.97 -7.69
C GLY A 62 15.93 42.80 -8.27
N SER A 63 15.81 41.62 -7.67
CA SER A 63 16.45 40.37 -8.13
C SER A 63 15.53 39.49 -9.00
N GLU A 64 14.30 39.93 -9.23
CA GLU A 64 13.26 39.12 -9.93
C GLU A 64 13.08 37.73 -9.29
N THR A 65 13.07 37.65 -7.96
CA THR A 65 12.89 36.40 -7.20
C THR A 65 11.81 36.56 -6.14
N ALA A 66 11.21 35.44 -5.76
CA ALA A 66 10.32 35.38 -4.62
C ALA A 66 10.56 34.07 -3.82
N GLU A 67 10.27 34.16 -2.52
CA GLU A 67 10.38 33.02 -1.62
C GLU A 67 9.16 32.87 -0.75
N ILE A 68 8.93 31.64 -0.34
CA ILE A 68 7.97 31.26 0.70
C ILE A 68 8.65 30.34 1.71
N VAL A 69 8.45 30.63 3.00
CA VAL A 69 9.01 29.87 4.12
C VAL A 69 7.87 29.33 4.99
N ASN A 70 7.90 28.06 5.32
CA ASN A 70 6.99 27.44 6.29
C ASN A 70 7.79 26.52 7.23
N GLY A 71 8.09 27.00 8.43
CA GLY A 71 8.97 26.31 9.38
C GLY A 71 10.37 26.09 8.82
N LYS A 72 10.80 24.82 8.74
CA LYS A 72 12.15 24.45 8.25
C LYS A 72 12.30 24.46 6.73
N ILE A 73 11.19 24.45 5.98
CA ILE A 73 11.24 24.42 4.53
C ILE A 73 11.07 25.82 3.94
N LYS A 74 11.89 26.10 2.93
CA LYS A 74 11.80 27.30 2.09
C LYS A 74 11.76 26.90 0.62
N ALA A 75 10.87 27.53 -0.15
CA ALA A 75 10.92 27.48 -1.61
C ALA A 75 11.25 28.84 -2.18
N THR A 76 12.09 28.91 -3.22
CA THR A 76 12.35 30.09 -4.01
C THR A 76 11.91 29.88 -5.44
N VAL A 77 11.41 30.95 -6.07
CA VAL A 77 11.08 31.01 -7.50
C VAL A 77 11.84 32.13 -8.16
N ASN A 78 12.62 31.85 -9.19
CA ASN A 78 13.38 32.86 -9.92
C ASN A 78 12.62 33.44 -11.13
N GLY A 79 13.16 34.44 -11.77
CA GLY A 79 12.54 35.16 -12.90
C GLY A 79 12.27 34.35 -14.16
N VAL A 80 12.75 33.08 -14.22
CA VAL A 80 12.42 32.12 -15.28
C VAL A 80 11.46 31.03 -14.81
N GLY A 81 11.05 31.03 -13.51
CA GLY A 81 10.05 30.13 -12.93
C GLY A 81 10.59 28.82 -12.40
N ILE A 82 11.89 28.69 -12.17
CA ILE A 82 12.50 27.51 -11.55
C ILE A 82 12.28 27.55 -10.05
N ILE A 83 11.84 26.43 -9.49
CA ILE A 83 11.60 26.27 -8.07
C ILE A 83 12.78 25.52 -7.43
N CYS A 84 13.31 26.08 -6.34
CA CYS A 84 14.34 25.46 -5.51
C CYS A 84 13.83 25.33 -4.08
N PHE A 85 14.09 24.19 -3.43
CA PHE A 85 13.71 23.91 -2.05
C PHE A 85 14.94 23.83 -1.16
N TYR A 86 14.82 24.39 0.02
CA TYR A 86 15.89 24.45 1.02
C TYR A 86 15.37 23.99 2.37
N LYS A 87 16.22 23.29 3.13
CA LYS A 87 16.08 23.03 4.56
C LYS A 87 17.18 23.80 5.27
N ASP A 88 16.84 24.65 6.24
CA ASP A 88 17.80 25.44 7.02
C ASP A 88 18.85 26.17 6.14
N ASN A 89 18.43 26.66 4.96
CA ASN A 89 19.22 27.28 3.90
C ASN A 89 20.14 26.35 3.10
N GLU A 90 20.14 25.05 3.33
CA GLU A 90 20.79 24.06 2.46
C GLU A 90 19.84 23.64 1.33
N LEU A 91 20.35 23.60 0.10
CA LEU A 91 19.57 23.17 -1.08
C LEU A 91 19.33 21.65 -1.00
N ILE A 92 18.05 21.26 -0.90
CA ILE A 92 17.64 19.86 -0.81
C ILE A 92 17.07 19.30 -2.11
N LEU A 93 16.35 20.14 -2.88
CA LEU A 93 15.74 19.75 -4.16
C LEU A 93 15.63 20.96 -5.07
N GLN A 94 15.90 20.78 -6.37
CA GLN A 94 15.79 21.83 -7.37
C GLN A 94 15.17 21.29 -8.64
N GLU A 95 14.25 22.05 -9.23
CA GLU A 95 13.76 21.74 -10.57
C GLU A 95 14.89 21.80 -11.60
N TYR A 96 14.92 20.78 -12.48
CA TYR A 96 15.92 20.68 -13.55
C TYR A 96 15.64 21.66 -14.65
N TYR A 97 16.66 22.47 -15.00
CA TYR A 97 16.58 23.39 -16.11
C TYR A 97 17.87 23.37 -16.92
N SER A 98 17.83 22.82 -18.12
CA SER A 98 18.96 22.88 -19.03
C SER A 98 18.71 23.90 -20.13
N TYR A 99 19.60 24.84 -20.21
CA TYR A 99 19.55 25.90 -21.16
C TYR A 99 20.97 26.24 -21.63
N TYR A 100 21.23 26.10 -22.92
CA TYR A 100 22.53 26.40 -23.46
C TYR A 100 22.61 27.84 -23.93
N TYR A 101 23.42 28.64 -23.27
CA TYR A 101 23.85 29.97 -23.69
C TYR A 101 25.27 29.86 -24.23
N GLY A 102 25.43 29.77 -25.56
CA GLY A 102 26.70 29.99 -26.22
C GLY A 102 26.69 31.29 -27.00
N SER A 103 27.71 31.53 -27.77
CA SER A 103 27.80 32.61 -28.76
C SER A 103 26.81 32.49 -29.94
N ILE A 104 25.93 31.45 -29.88
CA ILE A 104 24.92 31.11 -30.88
C ILE A 104 23.68 32.00 -30.64
N ARG A 105 23.07 32.47 -31.71
CA ARG A 105 21.85 33.29 -31.65
C ARG A 105 20.75 32.50 -30.90
N LYS A 106 20.01 33.23 -30.05
CA LYS A 106 18.94 32.64 -29.21
C LYS A 106 17.93 31.83 -29.99
N GLU A 107 17.70 32.16 -31.26
CA GLU A 107 16.79 31.52 -32.20
C GLU A 107 17.32 30.16 -32.71
N ALA A 108 18.64 29.94 -32.62
CA ALA A 108 19.31 28.72 -33.08
C ALA A 108 19.46 27.65 -31.98
N ILE A 109 18.94 27.90 -30.77
CA ILE A 109 19.05 26.97 -29.65
C ILE A 109 18.02 25.86 -29.81
N CYS A 110 18.46 24.65 -30.13
CA CYS A 110 17.64 23.48 -30.27
C CYS A 110 17.54 22.66 -28.95
N TYR A 111 18.30 22.98 -27.91
CA TYR A 111 18.24 22.33 -26.61
C TYR A 111 17.60 23.23 -25.55
N LYS A 112 16.33 22.98 -25.29
CA LYS A 112 15.61 23.58 -24.17
C LYS A 112 14.81 22.48 -23.47
N ILE A 113 15.36 21.96 -22.37
CA ILE A 113 14.62 21.06 -21.50
C ILE A 113 13.99 21.92 -20.41
N ARG A 114 12.66 21.87 -20.31
CA ARG A 114 11.90 22.58 -19.28
C ARG A 114 11.75 21.71 -18.03
N SER A 115 11.71 22.34 -16.88
CA SER A 115 11.39 21.68 -15.61
C SER A 115 10.02 21.02 -15.68
N ARG A 116 9.03 21.77 -16.16
CA ARG A 116 7.65 21.35 -16.33
C ARG A 116 7.28 21.36 -17.81
N GLU A 117 6.82 20.26 -18.31
CA GLU A 117 6.39 20.08 -19.70
C GLU A 117 4.93 19.62 -19.71
N TYR A 118 4.13 20.29 -20.52
CA TYR A 118 2.71 20.01 -20.69
C TYR A 118 2.47 19.68 -22.17
N LYS A 119 2.05 18.46 -22.43
CA LYS A 119 1.61 18.00 -23.76
C LYS A 119 0.10 17.95 -23.76
N GLY A 120 -0.54 18.82 -24.50
CA GLY A 120 -2.01 18.89 -24.58
C GLY A 120 -2.62 17.57 -25.06
N LEU A 121 -3.64 17.13 -24.37
CA LEU A 121 -4.54 16.02 -24.73
C LEU A 121 -5.88 16.59 -25.21
N ALA A 122 -6.86 15.73 -25.44
CA ALA A 122 -8.23 16.17 -25.65
C ALA A 122 -8.78 16.81 -24.37
N SER A 123 -9.64 17.79 -24.50
CA SER A 123 -10.13 18.61 -23.38
C SER A 123 -9.05 19.55 -22.80
N ASP A 124 -9.18 19.91 -21.53
CA ASP A 124 -8.25 20.78 -20.81
C ASP A 124 -7.17 19.99 -20.04
N ASP A 125 -6.92 18.75 -20.42
CA ASP A 125 -5.96 17.86 -19.79
C ASP A 125 -4.64 17.80 -20.55
N PHE A 126 -3.58 17.41 -19.83
CA PHE A 126 -2.22 17.34 -20.34
C PHE A 126 -1.54 16.03 -19.87
N LYS A 127 -0.69 15.48 -20.72
CA LYS A 127 0.40 14.64 -20.22
C LYS A 127 1.45 15.57 -19.63
N ILE A 128 1.77 15.40 -18.37
CA ILE A 128 2.65 16.28 -17.61
C ILE A 128 3.96 15.57 -17.28
N THR A 129 5.09 16.28 -17.41
CA THR A 129 6.38 15.81 -16.93
C THR A 129 7.03 16.90 -16.08
N VAL A 130 7.36 16.59 -14.84
CA VAL A 130 8.16 17.45 -13.95
C VAL A 130 9.55 16.82 -13.77
N ARG A 131 10.59 17.63 -13.85
CA ARG A 131 11.98 17.19 -13.77
C ARG A 131 12.71 17.93 -12.66
N PHE A 132 13.49 17.19 -11.90
CA PHE A 132 14.38 17.70 -10.85
C PHE A 132 15.82 17.33 -11.14
N GLU A 133 16.75 18.16 -10.67
CA GLU A 133 18.16 17.80 -10.61
C GLU A 133 18.33 16.54 -9.77
N SER A 134 19.26 15.70 -10.16
CA SER A 134 19.54 14.47 -9.43
C SER A 134 20.98 14.50 -8.88
N ASP A 135 21.10 14.16 -7.61
CA ASP A 135 22.36 13.89 -6.97
C ASP A 135 22.60 12.35 -6.99
N PRO A 136 23.67 11.86 -7.62
CA PRO A 136 23.95 10.41 -7.67
C PRO A 136 24.16 9.76 -6.29
N LYS A 137 24.45 10.55 -5.25
CA LYS A 137 24.64 10.09 -3.87
C LYS A 137 23.38 10.11 -3.03
N GLU A 138 22.33 10.71 -3.55
CA GLU A 138 21.04 10.75 -2.87
C GLU A 138 20.41 9.35 -2.87
N LYS A 139 19.87 8.95 -1.73
CA LYS A 139 19.08 7.72 -1.54
C LYS A 139 17.61 8.08 -1.39
N LEU A 140 16.76 7.30 -2.03
CA LEU A 140 15.31 7.52 -2.10
C LEU A 140 14.57 6.25 -1.71
N PHE A 141 13.53 6.37 -0.86
CA PHE A 141 12.81 5.24 -0.26
C PHE A 141 11.31 5.51 -0.24
N GLY A 142 10.49 4.44 -0.15
CA GLY A 142 9.04 4.56 -0.08
C GLY A 142 8.37 4.11 -1.37
N MET A 143 7.44 4.88 -1.90
CA MET A 143 6.66 4.63 -3.13
C MET A 143 5.64 3.48 -3.04
N GLY A 144 5.54 2.77 -1.90
CA GLY A 144 4.65 1.63 -1.73
C GLY A 144 5.30 0.29 -2.04
N GLN A 145 4.52 -0.66 -2.54
CA GLN A 145 4.92 -2.04 -2.77
C GLN A 145 5.21 -2.29 -4.24
N TYR A 146 6.45 -2.62 -4.55
CA TYR A 146 6.89 -3.07 -5.87
C TYR A 146 7.61 -4.41 -5.73
N GLN A 147 7.41 -5.32 -6.67
CA GLN A 147 8.00 -6.66 -6.63
C GLN A 147 9.45 -6.61 -7.15
N MET A 148 10.36 -6.10 -6.31
CA MET A 148 11.78 -5.98 -6.65
C MET A 148 12.65 -5.91 -5.38
N PRO A 149 13.86 -6.49 -5.41
CA PRO A 149 14.76 -6.56 -4.25
C PRO A 149 15.55 -5.26 -4.01
N ILE A 150 14.89 -4.09 -4.17
CA ILE A 150 15.53 -2.78 -4.13
C ILE A 150 14.85 -1.91 -3.08
N LEU A 151 15.57 -1.53 -2.02
CA LEU A 151 15.08 -0.60 -1.01
C LEU A 151 15.39 0.86 -1.39
N ASP A 152 16.64 1.16 -1.79
CA ASP A 152 17.03 2.46 -2.32
C ASP A 152 16.62 2.57 -3.79
N LEU A 153 15.67 3.42 -4.07
CA LEU A 153 15.05 3.56 -5.39
C LEU A 153 15.89 4.37 -6.39
N LYS A 154 17.08 4.86 -5.99
CA LYS A 154 17.96 5.59 -6.91
C LYS A 154 18.38 4.69 -8.08
N GLY A 155 18.16 5.14 -9.30
CA GLY A 155 18.36 4.39 -10.54
C GLY A 155 17.13 3.64 -11.05
N SER A 156 16.04 3.59 -10.26
CA SER A 156 14.82 2.87 -10.64
C SER A 156 13.86 3.72 -11.47
N VAL A 157 13.05 3.03 -12.27
CA VAL A 157 11.89 3.59 -12.97
C VAL A 157 10.67 2.80 -12.50
N LEU A 158 9.68 3.50 -11.93
CA LEU A 158 8.49 2.91 -11.34
C LEU A 158 7.25 3.35 -12.10
N PRO A 159 6.42 2.42 -12.61
CA PRO A 159 5.10 2.79 -13.10
C PRO A 159 4.21 3.25 -11.92
N LEU A 160 3.50 4.35 -12.11
CA LEU A 160 2.48 4.84 -11.19
C LEU A 160 1.14 4.26 -11.61
N GLU A 161 0.92 3.01 -11.26
CA GLU A 161 -0.26 2.22 -11.61
C GLU A 161 -0.51 1.19 -10.52
N GLN A 162 -1.77 0.82 -10.34
CA GLN A 162 -2.13 -0.28 -9.45
C GLN A 162 -2.19 -1.59 -10.26
N ARG A 163 -1.56 -2.64 -9.76
CA ARG A 163 -1.57 -3.98 -10.36
C ARG A 163 -1.57 -5.05 -9.27
N ASN A 164 -1.99 -6.25 -9.60
CA ASN A 164 -1.82 -7.38 -8.69
C ASN A 164 -0.35 -7.46 -8.21
N SER A 165 -0.17 -7.54 -6.90
CA SER A 165 1.12 -7.52 -6.19
C SER A 165 1.90 -6.20 -6.25
N GLN A 166 1.42 -5.18 -6.97
CA GLN A 166 2.01 -3.84 -6.99
C GLN A 166 1.04 -2.82 -6.40
N VAL A 167 1.50 -2.06 -5.41
CA VAL A 167 0.73 -0.98 -4.77
C VAL A 167 1.51 0.31 -4.89
N SER A 168 1.05 1.21 -5.76
CA SER A 168 1.68 2.49 -6.01
C SER A 168 1.15 3.56 -5.06
N VAL A 169 2.00 4.03 -4.15
CA VAL A 169 1.72 5.13 -3.22
C VAL A 169 2.82 6.18 -3.41
N PRO A 170 2.62 7.22 -4.22
CA PRO A 170 3.69 8.07 -4.77
C PRO A 170 4.24 9.08 -3.76
N PHE A 171 4.73 8.58 -2.61
CA PHE A 171 5.44 9.32 -1.59
C PHE A 171 6.85 8.77 -1.41
N VAL A 172 7.85 9.63 -1.51
CA VAL A 172 9.27 9.31 -1.38
C VAL A 172 9.90 10.05 -0.22
N VAL A 173 10.82 9.38 0.49
CA VAL A 173 11.67 9.95 1.55
C VAL A 173 13.11 9.96 1.07
N SER A 174 13.80 11.12 1.19
CA SER A 174 15.19 11.30 0.81
C SER A 174 16.10 11.37 2.03
N ASN A 175 17.31 10.80 1.91
CA ASN A 175 18.37 10.98 2.91
C ASN A 175 18.89 12.44 2.99
N LYS A 176 18.43 13.34 2.14
CA LYS A 176 18.67 14.80 2.23
C LYS A 176 17.72 15.51 3.21
N GLY A 177 16.88 14.77 3.94
CA GLY A 177 15.96 15.31 4.95
C GLY A 177 14.71 15.96 4.37
N TYR A 178 14.18 15.43 3.27
CA TYR A 178 12.86 15.79 2.75
C TYR A 178 12.01 14.57 2.41
N GLY A 179 10.69 14.78 2.37
CA GLY A 179 9.72 13.86 1.80
C GLY A 179 8.88 14.58 0.74
N MET A 180 8.58 13.88 -0.36
CA MET A 180 7.79 14.43 -1.47
C MET A 180 6.66 13.49 -1.85
N LEU A 181 5.43 14.02 -1.89
CA LEU A 181 4.25 13.36 -2.41
C LEU A 181 3.93 13.90 -3.81
N TRP A 182 3.88 13.03 -4.81
CA TRP A 182 3.24 13.32 -6.08
C TRP A 182 1.73 13.18 -5.91
N ASN A 183 1.06 14.30 -5.65
CA ASN A 183 -0.37 14.34 -5.29
C ASN A 183 -1.27 14.30 -6.54
N ASN A 184 -1.12 13.27 -7.34
CA ASN A 184 -1.81 13.13 -8.61
C ASN A 184 -2.29 11.67 -8.79
N PRO A 185 -3.62 11.42 -8.93
CA PRO A 185 -4.19 10.08 -9.07
C PRO A 185 -4.12 9.50 -10.49
N SER A 186 -3.49 10.21 -11.43
CA SER A 186 -3.25 9.76 -12.79
C SER A 186 -2.28 8.58 -12.82
N THR A 187 -2.45 7.69 -13.79
CA THR A 187 -1.37 6.80 -14.20
C THR A 187 -0.16 7.58 -14.68
N GLY A 188 1.02 6.97 -14.68
CA GLY A 188 2.25 7.64 -15.10
C GLY A 188 3.52 6.91 -14.72
N GLU A 189 4.58 7.66 -14.44
CA GLU A 189 5.90 7.11 -14.14
C GLU A 189 6.68 8.02 -13.17
N ALA A 190 7.38 7.41 -12.24
CA ALA A 190 8.45 8.05 -11.47
C ALA A 190 9.80 7.45 -11.86
N ALA A 191 10.73 8.27 -12.33
CA ALA A 191 12.07 7.84 -12.71
C ALA A 191 13.12 8.54 -11.85
N PHE A 192 13.82 7.78 -11.02
CA PHE A 192 14.85 8.26 -10.07
C PHE A 192 16.26 8.11 -10.66
N GLY A 193 16.46 8.60 -11.88
CA GLY A 193 17.74 8.48 -12.58
C GLY A 193 18.90 9.17 -11.86
N THR A 194 20.12 8.74 -12.12
CA THR A 194 21.34 9.34 -11.55
C THR A 194 21.67 10.70 -12.15
N ASN A 195 21.12 11.02 -13.32
CA ASN A 195 21.31 12.28 -14.05
C ASN A 195 20.12 13.23 -13.92
N ILE A 196 18.90 12.73 -13.70
CA ILE A 196 17.68 13.48 -13.62
C ILE A 196 16.60 12.67 -12.92
N THR A 197 15.81 13.29 -12.07
CA THR A 197 14.59 12.72 -11.51
C THR A 197 13.38 13.25 -12.28
N LYS A 198 12.45 12.35 -12.67
CA LYS A 198 11.22 12.72 -13.38
C LYS A 198 9.99 12.16 -12.68
N TRP A 199 8.92 12.95 -12.69
CA TRP A 199 7.57 12.55 -12.37
C TRP A 199 6.67 12.83 -13.56
N ILE A 200 5.88 11.84 -13.96
CA ILE A 200 5.03 11.90 -15.14
C ILE A 200 3.61 11.54 -14.74
N SER A 201 2.65 12.37 -15.15
CA SER A 201 1.23 12.03 -15.18
C SER A 201 0.80 11.87 -16.63
N ASP A 202 0.12 10.78 -16.95
CA ASP A 202 -0.36 10.54 -18.32
C ASP A 202 -1.52 11.45 -18.68
N GLU A 203 -2.39 11.80 -17.72
CA GLU A 203 -3.51 12.71 -17.92
C GLU A 203 -3.80 13.51 -16.65
N SER A 204 -3.64 14.83 -16.71
CA SER A 204 -3.93 15.73 -15.58
C SER A 204 -4.12 17.16 -16.07
N ASP A 205 -4.89 17.97 -15.34
CA ASP A 205 -5.11 19.39 -15.60
C ASP A 205 -4.12 20.29 -14.88
N MET A 206 -3.34 19.76 -13.94
CA MET A 206 -2.31 20.50 -13.20
C MET A 206 -1.17 19.60 -12.74
N VAL A 207 -0.01 20.21 -12.48
CA VAL A 207 1.00 19.64 -11.57
C VAL A 207 0.50 19.86 -10.16
N ASP A 208 0.55 18.83 -9.35
CA ASP A 208 0.31 18.92 -7.90
C ASP A 208 1.29 18.02 -7.16
N TYR A 209 2.10 18.60 -6.29
CA TYR A 209 2.93 17.86 -5.37
C TYR A 209 3.08 18.59 -4.04
N TRP A 210 3.29 17.81 -3.00
CA TRP A 210 3.52 18.28 -1.65
C TRP A 210 4.92 17.87 -1.22
N ILE A 211 5.62 18.75 -0.52
CA ILE A 211 6.99 18.52 -0.04
C ILE A 211 7.15 19.01 1.39
N THR A 212 7.79 18.21 2.24
CA THR A 212 8.17 18.56 3.61
C THR A 212 9.67 18.39 3.83
N ALA A 213 10.23 19.12 4.80
CA ALA A 213 11.62 18.93 5.23
C ALA A 213 11.69 18.87 6.75
N ASP A 214 12.42 17.88 7.27
CA ASP A 214 12.65 17.75 8.72
C ASP A 214 13.98 17.02 9.02
N ASP A 215 14.31 16.88 10.31
CA ASP A 215 15.63 16.37 10.72
C ASP A 215 15.75 14.85 10.62
N THR A 216 14.64 14.14 10.79
CA THR A 216 14.61 12.68 10.76
C THR A 216 13.53 12.12 9.84
N PRO A 217 13.71 10.91 9.28
CA PRO A 217 12.67 10.21 8.52
C PRO A 217 11.35 10.05 9.30
N ALA A 218 11.43 9.83 10.62
CA ALA A 218 10.25 9.73 11.47
C ALA A 218 9.43 11.03 11.49
N GLN A 219 10.08 12.19 11.59
CA GLN A 219 9.41 13.50 11.52
C GLN A 219 8.82 13.77 10.13
N ILE A 220 9.52 13.38 9.06
CA ILE A 220 9.04 13.49 7.69
C ILE A 220 7.76 12.68 7.51
N VAL A 221 7.73 11.42 7.96
CA VAL A 221 6.53 10.56 7.91
C VAL A 221 5.40 11.11 8.78
N THR A 222 5.72 11.68 9.95
CA THR A 222 4.74 12.34 10.82
C THR A 222 4.06 13.53 10.11
N ASN A 223 4.85 14.42 9.49
CA ASN A 223 4.32 15.55 8.72
C ASN A 223 3.46 15.09 7.55
N TYR A 224 3.91 14.06 6.82
CA TYR A 224 3.18 13.50 5.69
C TYR A 224 1.83 12.90 6.12
N THR A 225 1.84 12.01 7.11
CA THR A 225 0.62 11.32 7.56
C THR A 225 -0.39 12.25 8.22
N GLU A 226 0.06 13.37 8.79
CA GLU A 226 -0.84 14.44 9.27
C GLU A 226 -1.62 15.08 8.11
N CYS A 227 -0.97 15.27 6.96
CA CYS A 227 -1.58 15.91 5.79
C CYS A 227 -2.45 15.00 4.93
N VAL A 228 -2.27 13.68 4.99
CA VAL A 228 -3.03 12.70 4.19
C VAL A 228 -3.96 11.81 5.02
N GLY A 229 -3.94 11.96 6.35
CA GLY A 229 -4.68 11.14 7.31
C GLY A 229 -3.87 9.93 7.78
N ARG A 230 -4.08 9.54 9.02
CA ARG A 230 -3.45 8.40 9.69
C ARG A 230 -4.38 7.20 9.79
N ALA A 231 -3.82 6.00 9.87
CA ALA A 231 -4.56 4.82 10.25
C ALA A 231 -5.08 4.99 11.70
N PRO A 232 -6.32 4.61 12.01
CA PRO A 232 -6.78 4.59 13.39
C PRO A 232 -6.08 3.49 14.20
N VAL A 233 -6.41 3.37 15.49
CA VAL A 233 -5.90 2.27 16.32
C VAL A 233 -6.57 0.96 15.90
N MET A 234 -5.77 -0.06 15.57
CA MET A 234 -6.29 -1.40 15.32
C MET A 234 -6.59 -2.11 16.63
N SER A 235 -7.76 -2.74 16.73
CA SER A 235 -8.13 -3.51 17.91
C SER A 235 -7.17 -4.67 18.16
N LYS A 236 -6.85 -4.91 19.43
CA LYS A 236 -6.01 -6.03 19.88
C LYS A 236 -6.57 -7.40 19.49
N ASP A 237 -7.87 -7.48 19.23
CA ASP A 237 -8.56 -8.71 18.83
C ASP A 237 -8.14 -9.21 17.43
N TYR A 238 -7.44 -8.38 16.64
CA TYR A 238 -6.93 -8.74 15.32
C TYR A 238 -5.43 -9.12 15.30
N LEU A 239 -4.71 -8.97 16.41
CA LEU A 239 -3.24 -9.05 16.44
C LEU A 239 -2.67 -10.46 16.63
N GLY A 240 -3.53 -11.50 16.74
CA GLY A 240 -3.13 -12.90 16.79
C GLY A 240 -3.08 -13.55 15.41
N LEU A 241 -3.54 -14.80 15.31
CA LEU A 241 -3.50 -15.59 14.08
C LEU A 241 -4.77 -15.41 13.26
N TRP A 242 -4.60 -15.14 11.95
CA TRP A 242 -5.64 -15.22 10.94
C TRP A 242 -5.43 -16.48 10.09
N GLN A 243 -6.49 -17.23 9.86
CA GLN A 243 -6.45 -18.45 9.06
C GLN A 243 -7.25 -18.29 7.78
N CYS A 244 -6.63 -18.60 6.66
CA CYS A 244 -7.25 -18.67 5.34
C CYS A 244 -6.61 -19.79 4.51
N LYS A 245 -7.33 -20.25 3.53
CA LYS A 245 -6.81 -21.05 2.41
C LYS A 245 -7.64 -20.80 1.15
N LEU A 246 -7.13 -21.07 0.01
CA LEU A 246 -7.88 -21.18 -1.23
C LEU A 246 -8.30 -22.66 -1.38
N ARG A 247 -9.52 -23.09 -1.04
CA ARG A 247 -10.58 -22.33 -0.37
C ARG A 247 -11.40 -23.24 0.53
N TYR A 248 -12.12 -22.68 1.49
CA TYR A 248 -13.19 -23.38 2.21
C TYR A 248 -14.47 -23.30 1.36
N ARG A 249 -15.16 -24.43 1.18
CA ARG A 249 -16.28 -24.56 0.24
C ARG A 249 -17.64 -24.69 0.92
N THR A 250 -17.63 -24.92 2.24
CA THR A 250 -18.84 -25.09 3.06
C THR A 250 -18.65 -24.55 4.47
N PRO A 251 -19.72 -24.20 5.20
CA PRO A 251 -19.65 -23.85 6.61
C PRO A 251 -19.01 -24.94 7.48
N ASP A 252 -19.23 -26.21 7.14
CA ASP A 252 -18.68 -27.34 7.90
C ASP A 252 -17.15 -27.40 7.79
N GLU A 253 -16.58 -27.17 6.59
CA GLU A 253 -15.12 -27.09 6.42
C GLU A 253 -14.50 -25.96 7.27
N VAL A 254 -15.16 -24.81 7.36
CA VAL A 254 -14.72 -23.69 8.19
C VAL A 254 -14.75 -24.06 9.68
N LEU A 255 -15.86 -24.66 10.13
CA LEU A 255 -16.03 -25.06 11.52
C LEU A 255 -15.07 -26.18 11.94
N GLU A 256 -14.80 -27.16 11.06
CA GLU A 256 -13.83 -28.23 11.32
C GLU A 256 -12.46 -27.65 11.65
N VAL A 257 -11.99 -26.71 10.85
CA VAL A 257 -10.70 -26.02 11.06
C VAL A 257 -10.69 -25.25 12.36
N ALA A 258 -11.72 -24.43 12.62
CA ALA A 258 -11.78 -23.60 13.84
C ALA A 258 -11.86 -24.47 15.11
N ARG A 259 -12.63 -25.56 15.09
CA ARG A 259 -12.72 -26.53 16.19
C ARG A 259 -11.38 -27.20 16.46
N LYS A 260 -10.64 -27.58 15.41
CA LYS A 260 -9.32 -28.18 15.57
C LYS A 260 -8.29 -27.21 16.15
N TYR A 261 -8.29 -25.94 15.73
CA TYR A 261 -7.47 -24.92 16.39
C TYR A 261 -7.80 -24.80 17.89
N LYS A 262 -9.09 -24.79 18.23
CA LYS A 262 -9.55 -24.75 19.63
C LYS A 262 -9.10 -25.98 20.42
N GLU A 263 -9.19 -27.20 19.85
CA GLU A 263 -8.69 -28.44 20.46
C GLU A 263 -7.18 -28.39 20.74
N LEU A 264 -6.42 -27.75 19.85
CA LEU A 264 -4.97 -27.55 20.00
C LEU A 264 -4.63 -26.40 20.97
N GLY A 265 -5.63 -25.75 21.58
CA GLY A 265 -5.44 -24.61 22.48
C GLY A 265 -4.99 -23.33 21.78
N ILE A 266 -5.18 -23.24 20.48
CA ILE A 266 -4.82 -22.07 19.65
C ILE A 266 -6.07 -21.24 19.40
N LYS A 267 -6.06 -19.96 19.85
CA LYS A 267 -7.13 -19.01 19.51
C LYS A 267 -6.90 -18.46 18.12
N LEU A 268 -7.91 -18.57 17.25
CA LEU A 268 -7.98 -17.80 16.01
C LEU A 268 -8.59 -16.43 16.31
N ASP A 269 -7.97 -15.36 15.82
CA ASP A 269 -8.59 -14.03 15.86
C ASP A 269 -9.55 -13.86 14.66
N VAL A 270 -9.16 -14.33 13.46
CA VAL A 270 -9.99 -14.25 12.24
C VAL A 270 -9.88 -15.56 11.44
N ILE A 271 -11.03 -15.99 10.89
CA ILE A 271 -11.07 -17.02 9.83
C ILE A 271 -11.66 -16.39 8.57
N VAL A 272 -11.05 -16.69 7.41
CA VAL A 272 -11.35 -16.02 6.14
C VAL A 272 -11.93 -17.02 5.13
N ILE A 273 -13.07 -16.64 4.54
CA ILE A 273 -13.72 -17.34 3.45
C ILE A 273 -13.32 -16.65 2.14
N ASP A 274 -12.60 -17.36 1.29
CA ASP A 274 -12.11 -16.88 0.02
C ASP A 274 -13.19 -16.88 -1.07
N PHE A 275 -12.85 -16.40 -2.27
CA PHE A 275 -13.75 -16.21 -3.40
C PHE A 275 -14.48 -17.50 -3.84
N PHE A 276 -15.48 -17.35 -4.75
CA PHE A 276 -16.38 -18.39 -5.25
C PHE A 276 -17.22 -19.12 -4.20
N HIS A 277 -17.51 -18.45 -3.09
CA HIS A 277 -18.63 -18.80 -2.23
C HIS A 277 -19.97 -18.27 -2.77
N TRP A 278 -19.93 -17.45 -3.84
CA TRP A 278 -21.08 -16.86 -4.56
C TRP A 278 -21.50 -17.67 -5.80
N PRO A 279 -22.73 -17.52 -6.31
CA PRO A 279 -23.13 -18.12 -7.58
C PRO A 279 -22.40 -17.54 -8.79
N HIS A 280 -22.33 -16.20 -8.89
CA HIS A 280 -21.58 -15.46 -9.92
C HIS A 280 -20.89 -14.25 -9.29
N GLN A 281 -19.81 -13.79 -9.93
CA GLN A 281 -19.15 -12.54 -9.55
C GLN A 281 -20.17 -11.39 -9.59
N GLY A 282 -20.20 -10.55 -8.56
CA GLY A 282 -21.15 -9.44 -8.45
C GLY A 282 -22.52 -9.78 -7.84
N ASP A 283 -22.78 -11.05 -7.50
CA ASP A 283 -23.99 -11.39 -6.74
C ASP A 283 -23.90 -10.94 -5.27
N TRP A 284 -22.68 -10.84 -4.72
CA TRP A 284 -22.39 -10.44 -3.35
C TRP A 284 -23.28 -11.11 -2.33
N ARG A 285 -23.40 -12.44 -2.46
CA ARG A 285 -24.14 -13.32 -1.55
C ARG A 285 -23.57 -14.74 -1.60
N PHE A 286 -23.84 -15.49 -0.56
CA PHE A 286 -23.51 -16.92 -0.56
C PHE A 286 -24.35 -17.70 -1.59
N ASP A 287 -23.75 -18.73 -2.20
CA ASP A 287 -24.48 -19.73 -2.96
C ASP A 287 -25.21 -20.65 -1.98
N GLU A 288 -26.53 -20.47 -1.87
CA GLU A 288 -27.36 -21.18 -0.88
C GLU A 288 -27.33 -22.73 -1.05
N LYS A 289 -26.87 -23.23 -2.19
CA LYS A 289 -26.68 -24.67 -2.38
C LYS A 289 -25.64 -25.26 -1.39
N TYR A 290 -24.59 -24.50 -1.09
CA TYR A 290 -23.49 -24.92 -0.22
C TYR A 290 -23.41 -24.12 1.08
N TRP A 291 -23.95 -22.91 1.08
CA TRP A 291 -23.90 -21.92 2.14
C TRP A 291 -25.31 -21.43 2.48
N SER A 292 -26.19 -22.36 2.91
CA SER A 292 -27.52 -21.93 3.30
C SER A 292 -27.49 -20.91 4.43
N LYS A 293 -28.44 -19.99 4.46
CA LYS A 293 -28.52 -18.93 5.47
C LYS A 293 -28.45 -19.49 6.90
N ASP A 294 -29.18 -20.54 7.17
CA ASP A 294 -29.24 -21.14 8.52
C ASP A 294 -27.87 -21.76 8.88
N ALA A 295 -27.19 -22.41 7.93
CA ALA A 295 -25.86 -22.98 8.16
C ALA A 295 -24.78 -21.90 8.36
N VAL A 296 -24.83 -20.83 7.57
CA VAL A 296 -23.91 -19.67 7.75
C VAL A 296 -24.13 -19.01 9.11
N LYS A 297 -25.40 -18.78 9.52
CA LYS A 297 -25.67 -18.21 10.84
C LYS A 297 -25.22 -19.10 11.97
N ALA A 298 -25.46 -20.39 11.89
CA ALA A 298 -24.97 -21.35 12.89
C ALA A 298 -23.43 -21.36 12.96
N MET A 299 -22.76 -21.29 11.81
CA MET A 299 -21.29 -21.18 11.73
C MET A 299 -20.79 -19.89 12.39
N THR A 300 -21.33 -18.74 12.03
CA THR A 300 -20.89 -17.45 12.59
C THR A 300 -21.16 -17.36 14.08
N ASP A 301 -22.32 -17.84 14.57
CA ASP A 301 -22.66 -17.88 15.99
C ASP A 301 -21.66 -18.77 16.79
N GLU A 302 -21.27 -19.93 16.25
CA GLU A 302 -20.28 -20.81 16.88
C GLU A 302 -18.88 -20.19 16.88
N LEU A 303 -18.45 -19.58 15.77
CA LEU A 303 -17.16 -18.88 15.66
C LEU A 303 -17.08 -17.69 16.63
N HIS A 304 -18.15 -16.89 16.72
CA HIS A 304 -18.23 -15.80 17.69
C HIS A 304 -18.16 -16.30 19.14
N ALA A 305 -18.79 -17.45 19.44
CA ALA A 305 -18.68 -18.07 20.77
C ALA A 305 -17.25 -18.57 21.07
N MET A 306 -16.40 -18.78 20.06
CA MET A 306 -14.96 -19.04 20.20
C MET A 306 -14.14 -17.76 20.30
N GLY A 307 -14.73 -16.58 20.08
CA GLY A 307 -14.03 -15.29 19.98
C GLY A 307 -13.29 -15.09 18.64
N THR A 308 -13.74 -15.77 17.59
CA THR A 308 -13.19 -15.70 16.25
C THR A 308 -14.09 -14.86 15.34
N LYS A 309 -13.53 -13.87 14.65
CA LYS A 309 -14.22 -13.07 13.64
C LYS A 309 -14.21 -13.76 12.28
N VAL A 310 -15.21 -13.48 11.47
CA VAL A 310 -15.35 -14.05 10.12
C VAL A 310 -15.20 -12.97 9.06
N MET A 311 -14.29 -13.22 8.13
CA MET A 311 -14.07 -12.37 6.96
C MET A 311 -14.51 -13.09 5.68
N VAL A 312 -15.08 -12.34 4.73
CA VAL A 312 -15.45 -12.87 3.42
C VAL A 312 -14.83 -12.03 2.30
N SER A 313 -14.38 -12.71 1.23
CA SER A 313 -13.87 -12.04 0.04
C SER A 313 -15.00 -11.37 -0.76
N VAL A 314 -14.73 -10.21 -1.31
CA VAL A 314 -15.61 -9.45 -2.20
C VAL A 314 -14.81 -8.96 -3.38
N TRP A 315 -15.38 -9.07 -4.61
CA TRP A 315 -14.76 -8.58 -5.82
C TRP A 315 -15.59 -7.44 -6.44
N PRO A 316 -14.95 -6.48 -7.13
CA PRO A 316 -15.63 -5.41 -7.83
C PRO A 316 -16.14 -5.81 -9.22
N SER A 317 -15.84 -7.02 -9.64
CA SER A 317 -16.28 -7.57 -10.91
C SER A 317 -17.74 -8.02 -10.86
N VAL A 318 -18.48 -7.81 -11.96
CA VAL A 318 -19.90 -8.15 -12.09
C VAL A 318 -20.10 -8.93 -13.37
N ASP A 319 -20.30 -10.25 -13.24
CA ASP A 319 -20.57 -11.15 -14.37
C ASP A 319 -21.94 -10.83 -14.99
N LYS A 320 -22.06 -10.90 -16.31
CA LYS A 320 -23.34 -10.69 -17.01
C LYS A 320 -24.45 -11.66 -16.58
N ARG A 321 -24.10 -12.78 -15.95
CA ARG A 321 -25.04 -13.74 -15.36
C ARG A 321 -25.50 -13.35 -13.96
N SER A 322 -24.83 -12.38 -13.31
CA SER A 322 -25.18 -11.90 -11.99
C SER A 322 -26.59 -11.31 -11.96
N GLU A 323 -27.31 -11.56 -10.88
CA GLU A 323 -28.65 -10.99 -10.65
C GLU A 323 -28.62 -9.45 -10.59
N ASN A 324 -27.46 -8.86 -10.31
CA ASN A 324 -27.29 -7.41 -10.17
C ASN A 324 -26.86 -6.71 -11.47
N TYR A 325 -26.36 -7.45 -12.50
CA TYR A 325 -25.72 -6.86 -13.68
C TYR A 325 -26.63 -5.86 -14.42
N TYR A 326 -27.85 -6.27 -14.79
CA TYR A 326 -28.74 -5.42 -15.59
C TYR A 326 -29.23 -4.20 -14.82
N GLU A 327 -29.45 -4.31 -13.52
CA GLU A 327 -29.79 -3.16 -12.69
C GLU A 327 -28.64 -2.16 -12.65
N MET A 328 -27.43 -2.64 -12.47
CA MET A 328 -26.23 -1.81 -12.42
C MET A 328 -25.93 -1.15 -13.77
N GLU A 329 -26.09 -1.88 -14.86
CA GLU A 329 -25.96 -1.33 -16.23
C GLU A 329 -26.97 -0.19 -16.46
N GLN A 330 -28.26 -0.41 -16.15
CA GLN A 330 -29.32 0.60 -16.32
C GLN A 330 -29.09 1.86 -15.48
N LYS A 331 -28.48 1.72 -14.31
CA LYS A 331 -28.18 2.82 -13.40
C LYS A 331 -26.80 3.44 -13.62
N ALA A 332 -26.04 2.96 -14.64
CA ALA A 332 -24.68 3.39 -14.91
C ALA A 332 -23.75 3.30 -13.67
N LEU A 333 -23.78 2.17 -12.98
CA LEU A 333 -22.97 1.91 -11.76
C LEU A 333 -21.67 1.17 -12.06
N MET A 334 -21.38 0.89 -13.32
CA MET A 334 -20.16 0.21 -13.77
C MET A 334 -19.33 1.13 -14.65
N SER A 335 -18.02 0.87 -14.70
CA SER A 335 -17.10 1.57 -15.59
C SER A 335 -17.51 1.35 -17.07
N THR A 336 -17.29 2.38 -17.87
CA THR A 336 -17.69 2.39 -19.29
C THR A 336 -16.51 2.69 -20.19
N THR A 337 -16.70 2.53 -21.48
CA THR A 337 -15.82 3.07 -22.52
C THR A 337 -16.17 4.55 -22.78
N ASP A 338 -15.38 5.23 -23.62
CA ASP A 338 -15.66 6.61 -24.04
C ASP A 338 -17.00 6.80 -24.77
N VAL A 339 -17.58 5.73 -25.33
CA VAL A 339 -18.89 5.76 -26.00
C VAL A 339 -20.04 5.33 -25.07
N GLY A 340 -19.77 5.12 -23.78
CA GLY A 340 -20.78 4.88 -22.74
C GLY A 340 -21.26 3.44 -22.61
N SER A 341 -20.72 2.48 -23.37
CA SER A 341 -21.00 1.05 -23.16
C SER A 341 -20.17 0.54 -21.98
N VAL A 342 -20.73 -0.40 -21.20
CA VAL A 342 -19.98 -1.05 -20.11
C VAL A 342 -18.73 -1.71 -20.68
N GLN A 343 -17.58 -1.42 -20.09
CA GLN A 343 -16.32 -2.10 -20.39
C GLN A 343 -16.38 -3.50 -19.79
N THR A 344 -16.25 -4.53 -20.61
CA THR A 344 -16.19 -5.91 -20.11
C THR A 344 -14.87 -6.58 -20.45
N TYR A 345 -14.48 -7.54 -19.64
CA TYR A 345 -13.30 -8.38 -19.79
C TYR A 345 -13.64 -9.82 -19.42
N ASP A 346 -12.88 -10.75 -19.98
CA ASP A 346 -13.02 -12.18 -19.68
C ASP A 346 -12.09 -12.55 -18.52
N TYR A 347 -12.67 -12.66 -17.34
CA TYR A 347 -11.99 -13.15 -16.18
C TYR A 347 -12.92 -14.11 -15.42
N GLU A 348 -12.86 -15.40 -15.81
CA GLU A 348 -13.70 -16.42 -15.23
C GLU A 348 -15.22 -16.11 -15.40
N GLY A 349 -15.52 -15.38 -16.48
CA GLY A 349 -16.84 -14.88 -16.86
C GLY A 349 -16.72 -13.56 -17.63
N ASP A 350 -17.78 -13.16 -18.34
CA ASP A 350 -17.86 -11.87 -19.05
C ASP A 350 -18.26 -10.78 -18.03
N CYS A 351 -17.27 -10.10 -17.47
CA CYS A 351 -17.44 -9.23 -16.32
C CYS A 351 -17.28 -7.76 -16.65
N GLY A 352 -18.18 -6.92 -16.12
CA GLY A 352 -17.96 -5.48 -15.94
C GLY A 352 -17.30 -5.17 -14.59
N THR A 353 -16.84 -3.94 -14.40
CA THR A 353 -16.23 -3.47 -13.15
C THR A 353 -17.11 -2.41 -12.50
N VAL A 354 -17.34 -2.51 -11.20
CA VAL A 354 -18.04 -1.47 -10.42
C VAL A 354 -17.31 -0.14 -10.51
N ASP A 355 -18.03 0.94 -10.72
CA ASP A 355 -17.49 2.30 -10.67
C ASP A 355 -17.56 2.87 -9.24
N PHE A 356 -16.56 2.57 -8.41
CA PHE A 356 -16.50 3.09 -7.04
C PHE A 356 -16.22 4.59 -6.93
N PHE A 357 -16.00 5.31 -8.03
CA PHE A 357 -16.03 6.77 -8.03
C PHE A 357 -17.47 7.31 -8.00
N ASN A 358 -18.47 6.47 -8.34
CA ASN A 358 -19.88 6.82 -8.29
C ASN A 358 -20.45 6.52 -6.88
N PRO A 359 -20.95 7.53 -6.14
CA PRO A 359 -21.53 7.32 -4.80
C PRO A 359 -22.72 6.35 -4.80
N GLU A 360 -23.54 6.32 -5.86
CA GLU A 360 -24.66 5.38 -5.97
C GLU A 360 -24.19 3.94 -6.11
N ALA A 361 -23.05 3.71 -6.79
CA ALA A 361 -22.45 2.38 -6.89
C ALA A 361 -21.87 1.93 -5.54
N GLN A 362 -21.24 2.84 -4.78
CA GLN A 362 -20.78 2.55 -3.42
C GLN A 362 -21.94 2.09 -2.52
N GLU A 363 -23.03 2.85 -2.50
CA GLU A 363 -24.23 2.52 -1.70
C GLU A 363 -24.87 1.20 -2.17
N PHE A 364 -24.95 0.98 -3.47
CA PHE A 364 -25.54 -0.24 -4.04
C PHE A 364 -24.77 -1.49 -3.57
N VAL A 365 -23.45 -1.51 -3.76
CA VAL A 365 -22.60 -2.66 -3.37
C VAL A 365 -22.64 -2.88 -1.86
N TRP A 366 -22.49 -1.80 -1.06
CA TRP A 366 -22.57 -1.92 0.38
C TRP A 366 -23.92 -2.48 0.84
N SER A 367 -25.04 -2.00 0.27
CA SER A 367 -26.38 -2.48 0.64
C SER A 367 -26.55 -3.98 0.40
N LYS A 368 -25.99 -4.51 -0.70
CA LYS A 368 -26.01 -5.96 -1.00
C LYS A 368 -25.12 -6.74 -0.03
N CYS A 369 -23.91 -6.27 0.21
CA CYS A 369 -22.98 -6.90 1.15
C CYS A 369 -23.53 -6.87 2.58
N LYS A 370 -24.18 -5.77 3.00
CA LYS A 370 -24.85 -5.69 4.28
C LYS A 370 -25.93 -6.76 4.40
N GLN A 371 -26.88 -6.76 3.47
CA GLN A 371 -28.03 -7.67 3.48
C GLN A 371 -27.62 -9.15 3.47
N ASN A 372 -26.59 -9.51 2.67
CA ASN A 372 -26.27 -10.88 2.35
C ASN A 372 -25.08 -11.45 3.14
N TYR A 373 -24.28 -10.58 3.79
CA TYR A 373 -23.13 -11.00 4.60
C TYR A 373 -23.22 -10.47 6.04
N ARG A 374 -23.28 -9.16 6.25
CA ARG A 374 -23.33 -8.57 7.61
C ARG A 374 -24.51 -9.08 8.43
N ASP A 375 -25.71 -9.03 7.85
CA ASP A 375 -26.95 -9.49 8.50
C ASP A 375 -26.96 -11.03 8.77
N TRP A 376 -26.00 -11.76 8.20
CA TRP A 376 -25.79 -13.19 8.46
C TRP A 376 -24.65 -13.49 9.44
N GLY A 377 -24.00 -12.44 9.98
CA GLY A 377 -22.95 -12.56 11.00
C GLY A 377 -21.52 -12.46 10.49
N ILE A 378 -21.30 -12.06 9.23
CA ILE A 378 -19.95 -11.77 8.74
C ILE A 378 -19.46 -10.45 9.30
N ASP A 379 -18.25 -10.44 9.86
CA ASP A 379 -17.67 -9.27 10.54
C ASP A 379 -16.88 -8.36 9.63
N LEU A 380 -16.07 -8.92 8.73
CA LEU A 380 -15.02 -8.24 8.00
C LEU A 380 -15.09 -8.54 6.51
N PHE A 381 -14.49 -7.65 5.69
CA PHE A 381 -14.45 -7.81 4.25
C PHE A 381 -13.01 -7.84 3.73
N TRP A 382 -12.77 -8.74 2.78
CA TRP A 382 -11.56 -8.80 1.97
C TRP A 382 -11.89 -8.26 0.59
N LEU A 383 -11.43 -7.04 0.30
CA LEU A 383 -11.67 -6.30 -0.92
C LEU A 383 -10.58 -6.65 -1.95
N ASP A 384 -10.80 -7.75 -2.63
CA ASP A 384 -9.89 -8.27 -3.64
C ASP A 384 -10.14 -7.62 -5.01
N ASN A 385 -9.23 -7.81 -5.98
CA ASN A 385 -9.25 -7.18 -7.30
C ASN A 385 -9.41 -5.67 -7.25
N SER A 386 -8.79 -5.03 -6.27
CA SER A 386 -9.01 -3.62 -5.95
C SER A 386 -8.25 -2.63 -6.84
N GLU A 387 -7.53 -3.10 -7.84
CA GLU A 387 -6.80 -2.28 -8.84
C GLU A 387 -7.70 -1.56 -9.87
N PRO A 388 -8.82 -2.05 -10.47
CA PRO A 388 -9.30 -3.43 -10.62
C PRO A 388 -8.35 -4.28 -11.47
N ASP A 389 -8.28 -5.56 -11.16
CA ASP A 389 -7.50 -6.50 -11.96
C ASP A 389 -8.16 -6.72 -13.32
N SER A 390 -7.42 -6.44 -14.38
CA SER A 390 -7.84 -6.73 -15.74
C SER A 390 -6.65 -7.27 -16.53
N THR A 391 -6.91 -8.11 -17.52
CA THR A 391 -5.85 -8.76 -18.29
C THR A 391 -4.98 -7.80 -19.07
N THR A 392 -5.44 -6.60 -19.34
CA THR A 392 -4.75 -5.62 -20.18
C THR A 392 -4.09 -4.49 -19.41
N TYR A 393 -4.52 -4.19 -18.18
CA TYR A 393 -4.13 -2.98 -17.42
C TYR A 393 -4.22 -1.69 -18.25
N ASP A 394 -5.22 -1.60 -19.09
CA ASP A 394 -5.37 -0.59 -20.13
C ASP A 394 -6.27 0.54 -19.60
N PHE A 395 -5.71 1.30 -18.66
CA PHE A 395 -6.44 2.35 -17.93
C PHE A 395 -7.09 3.39 -18.84
N GLU A 396 -6.56 3.63 -20.03
CA GLU A 396 -7.14 4.56 -21.01
C GLU A 396 -8.52 4.10 -21.52
N ASN A 397 -8.80 2.82 -21.48
CA ASN A 397 -10.08 2.26 -21.91
C ASN A 397 -11.19 2.40 -20.88
N TYR A 398 -10.85 2.72 -19.63
CA TYR A 398 -11.83 2.87 -18.55
C TYR A 398 -12.27 4.32 -18.41
N ARG A 399 -13.56 4.51 -18.32
CA ARG A 399 -14.19 5.76 -17.94
C ARG A 399 -15.02 5.55 -16.69
N TYR A 400 -14.65 6.26 -15.66
CA TYR A 400 -15.32 6.31 -14.38
C TYR A 400 -16.17 7.58 -14.25
N TYR A 401 -17.00 7.64 -13.23
CA TYR A 401 -17.87 8.76 -12.90
C TYR A 401 -17.13 10.10 -12.83
N THR A 402 -15.92 10.12 -12.28
CA THR A 402 -15.10 11.35 -12.12
C THR A 402 -14.13 11.61 -13.26
N GLY A 403 -13.91 10.66 -14.16
CA GLY A 403 -12.95 10.85 -15.26
C GLY A 403 -12.47 9.55 -15.89
N ARG A 404 -11.49 9.66 -16.77
CA ARG A 404 -10.83 8.51 -17.38
C ARG A 404 -9.95 7.77 -16.37
N GLY A 405 -9.75 6.47 -16.58
CA GLY A 405 -8.83 5.65 -15.81
C GLY A 405 -7.41 6.19 -15.81
N SER A 406 -6.92 6.68 -16.95
CA SER A 406 -5.63 7.38 -17.05
C SER A 406 -5.51 8.61 -16.16
N LYS A 407 -6.62 9.31 -15.85
CA LYS A 407 -6.65 10.50 -14.99
C LYS A 407 -6.83 10.19 -13.50
N VAL A 408 -7.64 9.17 -13.17
CA VAL A 408 -8.07 8.93 -11.78
C VAL A 408 -7.80 7.52 -11.27
N GLY A 409 -7.34 6.61 -12.14
CA GLY A 409 -7.32 5.16 -11.89
C GLY A 409 -6.51 4.73 -10.67
N CYS A 410 -5.41 5.41 -10.36
CA CYS A 410 -4.60 5.07 -9.17
C CYS A 410 -5.38 5.21 -7.85
N GLU A 411 -6.44 6.03 -7.80
CA GLU A 411 -7.26 6.23 -6.60
C GLU A 411 -8.37 5.16 -6.45
N TYR A 412 -8.60 4.31 -7.42
CA TYR A 412 -9.68 3.31 -7.41
C TYR A 412 -9.71 2.47 -6.11
N PRO A 413 -8.59 1.86 -5.64
CA PRO A 413 -8.61 1.05 -4.42
C PRO A 413 -9.03 1.85 -3.17
N LYS A 414 -8.68 3.12 -3.12
CA LYS A 414 -9.11 4.02 -2.03
C LYS A 414 -10.63 4.24 -2.08
N LYS A 415 -11.22 4.42 -3.26
CA LYS A 415 -12.68 4.58 -3.43
C LYS A 415 -13.43 3.30 -3.10
N TYR A 416 -12.85 2.17 -3.40
CA TYR A 416 -13.41 0.88 -3.05
C TYR A 416 -13.47 0.67 -1.53
N VAL A 417 -12.36 0.86 -0.82
CA VAL A 417 -12.36 0.72 0.64
C VAL A 417 -13.20 1.79 1.34
N GLU A 418 -13.25 3.01 0.78
CA GLU A 418 -14.08 4.11 1.30
C GLU A 418 -15.57 3.73 1.34
N ALA A 419 -16.08 2.99 0.34
CA ALA A 419 -17.45 2.49 0.31
C ALA A 419 -17.78 1.59 1.51
N PHE A 420 -16.90 0.63 1.81
CA PHE A 420 -17.07 -0.30 2.93
C PHE A 420 -16.89 0.38 4.27
N TYR A 421 -15.88 1.24 4.39
CA TYR A 421 -15.67 2.05 5.59
C TYR A 421 -16.89 2.89 5.94
N ASN A 422 -17.44 3.64 4.98
CA ASN A 422 -18.60 4.49 5.19
C ASN A 422 -19.82 3.67 5.61
N GLY A 423 -20.03 2.51 5.01
CA GLY A 423 -21.10 1.60 5.37
C GLY A 423 -20.96 1.04 6.78
N GLN A 424 -19.77 0.62 7.17
CA GLN A 424 -19.44 0.13 8.51
C GLN A 424 -19.62 1.24 9.57
N GLU A 425 -19.14 2.46 9.30
CA GLU A 425 -19.32 3.62 10.17
C GLU A 425 -20.80 3.95 10.38
N ALA A 426 -21.61 3.89 9.33
CA ALA A 426 -23.05 4.13 9.41
C ALA A 426 -23.80 3.09 10.28
N GLU A 427 -23.22 1.89 10.44
CA GLU A 427 -23.73 0.85 11.35
C GLU A 427 -23.17 0.94 12.77
N GLY A 428 -22.24 1.88 13.02
CA GLY A 428 -21.58 2.02 14.32
C GLY A 428 -20.43 1.01 14.53
N ASP A 429 -19.96 0.34 13.48
CA ASP A 429 -18.79 -0.52 13.54
C ASP A 429 -17.51 0.29 13.27
N HIS A 430 -16.91 0.78 14.34
CA HIS A 430 -15.70 1.61 14.30
C HIS A 430 -14.39 0.81 14.38
N GLU A 431 -14.46 -0.53 14.48
CA GLU A 431 -13.29 -1.39 14.64
C GLU A 431 -13.01 -2.32 13.44
N ALA A 432 -13.95 -2.45 12.52
CA ALA A 432 -13.80 -3.33 11.37
C ALA A 432 -12.54 -2.98 10.55
N VAL A 433 -11.83 -4.01 10.10
CA VAL A 433 -10.65 -3.90 9.22
C VAL A 433 -11.02 -4.41 7.84
N ASN A 434 -10.63 -3.70 6.80
CA ASN A 434 -10.82 -4.11 5.42
C ASN A 434 -9.47 -4.56 4.84
N LEU A 435 -9.37 -5.84 4.43
CA LEU A 435 -8.19 -6.37 3.74
C LEU A 435 -8.29 -6.01 2.26
N CYS A 436 -7.33 -5.26 1.74
CA CYS A 436 -7.35 -4.73 0.37
C CYS A 436 -6.10 -5.16 -0.41
N ARG A 437 -6.27 -5.60 -1.67
CA ARG A 437 -5.11 -5.97 -2.51
C ARG A 437 -4.28 -4.77 -2.92
N SER A 438 -4.89 -3.60 -3.03
CA SER A 438 -4.20 -2.38 -3.38
C SER A 438 -4.62 -1.21 -2.48
N ALA A 439 -3.90 -0.11 -2.59
CA ALA A 439 -4.15 1.14 -1.87
C ALA A 439 -3.61 2.33 -2.66
N TRP A 440 -4.09 3.52 -2.34
CA TRP A 440 -3.48 4.78 -2.75
C TRP A 440 -3.33 5.70 -1.53
N VAL A 441 -2.68 6.83 -1.70
CA VAL A 441 -2.44 7.81 -0.63
C VAL A 441 -3.74 8.17 0.09
N GLY A 442 -3.75 8.02 1.39
CA GLY A 442 -4.92 8.29 2.24
C GLY A 442 -5.85 7.09 2.44
N SER A 443 -5.59 5.92 1.84
CA SER A 443 -6.37 4.70 2.09
C SER A 443 -6.30 4.27 3.55
N GLN A 444 -5.19 4.50 4.23
CA GLN A 444 -4.97 4.08 5.63
C GLN A 444 -6.03 4.62 6.60
N LYS A 445 -6.57 5.80 6.36
CA LYS A 445 -7.61 6.39 7.23
C LYS A 445 -8.94 5.64 7.18
N TYR A 446 -9.14 4.83 6.14
CA TYR A 446 -10.32 3.99 5.93
C TYR A 446 -10.12 2.55 6.45
N ARG A 447 -9.24 2.36 7.44
CA ARG A 447 -8.96 1.04 8.05
C ARG A 447 -8.49 -0.02 7.06
N THR A 448 -7.66 0.40 6.12
CA THR A 448 -7.10 -0.44 5.07
C THR A 448 -5.92 -1.25 5.58
N LEU A 449 -6.03 -2.58 5.51
CA LEU A 449 -4.95 -3.54 5.66
C LEU A 449 -4.55 -4.03 4.26
N VAL A 450 -3.30 -3.91 3.87
CA VAL A 450 -2.82 -4.33 2.55
C VAL A 450 -2.03 -5.62 2.64
N TRP A 451 -2.11 -6.48 1.62
CA TRP A 451 -1.26 -7.67 1.51
C TRP A 451 -0.47 -7.70 0.20
N THR A 452 0.39 -8.69 0.07
CA THR A 452 1.38 -8.80 -1.01
C THR A 452 0.82 -9.15 -2.39
N GLY A 453 -0.49 -9.48 -2.49
CA GLY A 453 -1.07 -10.00 -3.73
C GLY A 453 -0.58 -11.43 -4.06
N ASP A 454 -0.70 -11.82 -5.32
CA ASP A 454 -0.49 -13.22 -5.78
C ASP A 454 0.98 -13.50 -6.12
N VAL A 455 1.86 -13.39 -5.13
CA VAL A 455 3.30 -13.58 -5.30
C VAL A 455 3.69 -15.06 -5.37
N GLN A 456 4.82 -15.34 -6.05
CA GLN A 456 5.35 -16.69 -6.19
C GLN A 456 5.89 -17.25 -4.86
N SER A 457 5.78 -18.56 -4.68
CA SER A 457 6.30 -19.28 -3.51
C SER A 457 7.78 -19.64 -3.71
N ASN A 458 8.66 -18.65 -3.59
CA ASN A 458 10.11 -18.83 -3.66
C ASN A 458 10.84 -17.79 -2.79
N PHE A 459 12.13 -18.00 -2.56
CA PHE A 459 12.94 -17.12 -1.71
C PHE A 459 13.20 -15.74 -2.34
N GLU A 460 13.17 -15.60 -3.66
CA GLU A 460 13.28 -14.31 -4.34
C GLU A 460 12.07 -13.44 -4.02
N SER A 461 10.86 -13.97 -4.22
CA SER A 461 9.63 -13.27 -3.83
C SER A 461 9.57 -12.98 -2.33
N PHE A 462 10.05 -13.89 -1.49
CA PHE A 462 10.11 -13.66 -0.04
C PHE A 462 10.99 -12.46 0.31
N LYS A 463 12.16 -12.35 -0.30
CA LYS A 463 13.05 -11.20 -0.15
C LYS A 463 12.38 -9.89 -0.57
N ASP A 464 11.66 -9.90 -1.70
CA ASP A 464 10.92 -8.73 -2.18
C ASP A 464 9.86 -8.28 -1.17
N GLN A 465 9.20 -9.22 -0.48
CA GLN A 465 8.18 -8.86 0.52
C GLN A 465 8.79 -8.22 1.77
N VAL A 466 9.96 -8.65 2.21
CA VAL A 466 10.68 -8.02 3.35
C VAL A 466 10.98 -6.55 3.04
N ILE A 467 11.32 -6.24 1.79
CA ILE A 467 11.59 -4.87 1.33
C ILE A 467 10.29 -4.09 1.13
N SER A 468 9.28 -4.72 0.52
CA SER A 468 7.96 -4.11 0.27
C SER A 468 7.28 -3.65 1.56
N GLY A 469 7.32 -4.46 2.62
CA GLY A 469 6.75 -4.10 3.92
C GLY A 469 7.39 -2.84 4.52
N GLN A 470 8.70 -2.65 4.35
CA GLN A 470 9.42 -1.45 4.78
C GLN A 470 8.99 -0.21 3.97
N ASN A 471 8.91 -0.33 2.64
CA ASN A 471 8.51 0.77 1.76
C ASN A 471 7.04 1.15 1.94
N MET A 472 6.13 0.18 2.18
CA MET A 472 4.72 0.44 2.51
C MET A 472 4.59 1.25 3.80
N GLY A 473 5.37 0.91 4.82
CA GLY A 473 5.43 1.66 6.08
C GLY A 473 5.83 3.11 5.86
N LEU A 474 6.92 3.36 5.12
CA LEU A 474 7.38 4.71 4.77
C LEU A 474 6.34 5.49 3.94
N ALA A 475 5.62 4.80 3.05
CA ALA A 475 4.57 5.40 2.23
C ALA A 475 3.26 5.67 3.00
N GLY A 476 3.24 5.45 4.33
CA GLY A 476 2.12 5.78 5.21
C GLY A 476 1.00 4.74 5.24
N ILE A 477 1.25 3.52 4.76
CA ILE A 477 0.34 2.36 4.86
C ILE A 477 0.90 1.39 5.93
N PRO A 478 0.59 1.61 7.22
CA PRO A 478 1.23 0.89 8.32
C PRO A 478 0.62 -0.48 8.59
N TRP A 479 -0.61 -0.73 8.15
CA TRP A 479 -1.27 -2.01 8.29
C TRP A 479 -0.99 -2.86 7.06
N TRP A 480 -0.17 -3.87 7.26
CA TRP A 480 0.34 -4.68 6.18
C TRP A 480 0.49 -6.15 6.60
N THR A 481 0.35 -7.06 5.66
CA THR A 481 0.53 -8.49 5.84
C THR A 481 1.06 -9.12 4.56
N THR A 482 1.36 -10.41 4.60
CA THR A 482 1.84 -11.19 3.47
C THR A 482 1.11 -12.53 3.40
N ASP A 483 1.02 -13.11 2.22
CA ASP A 483 0.65 -14.51 2.06
C ASP A 483 1.84 -15.37 2.47
N ILE A 484 1.74 -16.01 3.65
CA ILE A 484 2.86 -16.76 4.22
C ILE A 484 3.16 -17.99 3.38
N GLY A 485 4.40 -18.04 2.87
CA GLY A 485 4.86 -19.05 1.94
C GLY A 485 4.64 -18.70 0.47
N GLY A 486 4.18 -17.46 0.17
CA GLY A 486 3.74 -17.03 -1.15
C GLY A 486 2.34 -17.54 -1.49
N PHE A 487 1.69 -16.93 -2.50
CA PHE A 487 0.37 -17.36 -2.95
C PHE A 487 0.46 -18.52 -3.95
N MET A 488 1.28 -18.39 -5.00
CA MET A 488 1.37 -19.35 -6.10
C MET A 488 2.38 -20.46 -5.79
N THR A 489 1.88 -21.64 -5.42
CA THR A 489 2.70 -22.81 -5.05
C THR A 489 2.50 -23.93 -6.05
N ASP A 490 3.57 -24.33 -6.73
CA ASP A 490 3.54 -25.46 -7.68
C ASP A 490 3.47 -26.83 -6.97
N ASN A 491 4.19 -26.99 -5.86
CA ASN A 491 4.24 -28.23 -5.10
C ASN A 491 4.35 -27.97 -3.59
N TRP A 492 3.23 -28.04 -2.89
CA TRP A 492 3.16 -27.85 -1.44
C TRP A 492 3.90 -28.91 -0.62
N ASN A 493 4.17 -30.08 -1.20
CA ASN A 493 4.86 -31.19 -0.51
C ASN A 493 6.39 -31.19 -0.72
N ASP A 494 6.91 -30.23 -1.51
CA ASP A 494 8.33 -30.06 -1.71
C ASP A 494 9.02 -29.69 -0.39
N PRO A 495 10.13 -30.37 -0.01
CA PRO A 495 10.93 -29.97 1.16
C PRO A 495 11.41 -28.51 1.12
N ASP A 496 11.76 -28.01 -0.05
CA ASP A 496 12.23 -26.62 -0.24
C ASP A 496 11.10 -25.62 0.01
N PHE A 497 9.88 -25.94 -0.43
CA PHE A 497 8.70 -25.17 -0.09
C PHE A 497 8.39 -25.19 1.42
N LYS A 498 8.55 -26.34 2.10
CA LYS A 498 8.33 -26.41 3.55
C LYS A 498 9.32 -25.55 4.32
N GLU A 499 10.61 -25.52 3.92
CA GLU A 499 11.58 -24.59 4.49
C GLU A 499 11.18 -23.13 4.24
N LEU A 500 10.80 -22.79 3.00
CA LEU A 500 10.31 -21.46 2.65
C LEU A 500 9.12 -21.04 3.52
N LEU A 501 8.12 -21.90 3.65
CA LEU A 501 6.93 -21.65 4.46
C LEU A 501 7.29 -21.34 5.93
N ILE A 502 8.17 -22.16 6.53
CA ILE A 502 8.64 -21.94 7.90
C ILE A 502 9.36 -20.60 8.04
N ARG A 503 10.29 -20.29 7.13
CA ARG A 503 11.04 -19.03 7.15
C ARG A 503 10.11 -17.82 6.96
N TRP A 504 9.14 -17.94 6.07
CA TRP A 504 8.15 -16.90 5.84
C TRP A 504 7.18 -16.72 7.02
N TYR A 505 6.80 -17.84 7.69
CA TYR A 505 5.99 -17.78 8.89
C TYR A 505 6.72 -17.06 10.04
N GLN A 506 8.01 -17.35 10.24
CA GLN A 506 8.86 -16.66 11.21
C GLN A 506 8.84 -15.13 10.96
N TYR A 507 8.99 -14.71 9.70
CA TYR A 507 8.85 -13.31 9.30
C TYR A 507 7.44 -12.77 9.57
N GLY A 508 6.40 -13.50 9.22
CA GLY A 508 5.00 -13.13 9.42
C GLY A 508 4.66 -12.81 10.88
N VAL A 509 5.34 -13.45 11.84
CA VAL A 509 5.22 -13.15 13.28
C VAL A 509 5.60 -11.69 13.59
N PHE A 510 6.51 -11.11 12.83
CA PHE A 510 6.96 -9.71 12.93
C PHE A 510 6.42 -8.84 11.78
N CYS A 511 5.24 -9.17 11.28
CA CYS A 511 4.40 -8.30 10.47
C CYS A 511 3.27 -7.68 11.32
N PRO A 512 2.67 -6.57 10.92
CA PRO A 512 1.51 -5.99 11.60
C PRO A 512 0.41 -7.01 11.85
N ILE A 513 0.07 -7.82 10.83
CA ILE A 513 -0.89 -8.93 10.92
C ILE A 513 -0.21 -10.24 10.53
N LEU A 514 -0.49 -11.31 11.30
CA LEU A 514 -0.05 -12.68 11.03
C LEU A 514 -1.18 -13.45 10.34
N ARG A 515 -1.05 -13.70 9.03
CA ARG A 515 -2.10 -14.32 8.22
C ARG A 515 -1.58 -15.50 7.42
N MET A 516 -2.13 -16.68 7.66
CA MET A 516 -1.95 -17.85 6.79
C MET A 516 -2.88 -17.71 5.58
N HIS A 517 -2.33 -17.73 4.38
CA HIS A 517 -3.06 -17.80 3.12
C HIS A 517 -2.16 -18.33 2.01
N GLY A 518 -2.78 -18.83 0.94
CA GLY A 518 -2.11 -19.22 -0.30
C GLY A 518 -2.91 -20.25 -1.09
N ASN A 519 -2.63 -20.32 -2.38
CA ASN A 519 -3.09 -21.37 -3.28
C ASN A 519 -2.11 -22.55 -3.22
N ARG A 520 -2.56 -23.69 -2.70
CA ARG A 520 -1.77 -24.92 -2.52
C ARG A 520 -2.24 -26.04 -3.43
N GLY A 521 -2.53 -25.74 -4.63
CA GLY A 521 -2.95 -26.77 -5.52
C GLY A 521 -3.87 -26.30 -6.60
N PRO A 522 -4.60 -27.18 -7.29
CA PRO A 522 -5.69 -28.01 -6.71
C PRO A 522 -5.21 -29.30 -6.06
N ASP A 523 -5.85 -29.68 -4.95
CA ASP A 523 -5.70 -30.99 -4.33
C ASP A 523 -6.75 -31.95 -4.91
N TRP A 524 -6.33 -32.78 -5.83
CA TRP A 524 -7.22 -33.69 -6.55
C TRP A 524 -7.67 -34.89 -5.74
N ASP A 525 -7.07 -35.16 -4.57
CA ASP A 525 -7.52 -36.19 -3.62
C ASP A 525 -8.77 -35.71 -2.88
N ILE A 526 -9.05 -34.40 -2.86
CA ILE A 526 -10.27 -33.84 -2.30
C ILE A 526 -11.33 -33.74 -3.42
N PRO A 527 -12.47 -34.47 -3.33
CA PRO A 527 -13.48 -34.43 -4.36
C PRO A 527 -14.05 -33.04 -4.60
N LYS A 528 -14.30 -32.67 -5.86
CA LYS A 528 -15.09 -31.50 -6.21
C LYS A 528 -16.51 -31.63 -5.63
N LEU A 529 -17.09 -30.51 -5.23
CA LEU A 529 -18.50 -30.49 -4.80
C LEU A 529 -19.46 -30.51 -5.99
N ASP A 530 -19.04 -29.92 -7.12
CA ASP A 530 -19.86 -29.73 -8.32
C ASP A 530 -18.95 -29.57 -9.54
N ASP A 531 -19.50 -29.81 -10.74
CA ASP A 531 -18.85 -29.56 -12.02
C ASP A 531 -19.30 -28.22 -12.65
N ARG A 532 -20.07 -27.41 -11.92
CA ARG A 532 -20.49 -26.09 -12.43
C ARG A 532 -19.28 -25.18 -12.62
N ASP A 533 -19.32 -24.44 -13.71
CA ASP A 533 -18.46 -23.29 -13.94
C ASP A 533 -19.08 -22.06 -13.27
N PHE A 534 -18.38 -21.50 -12.30
CA PHE A 534 -18.82 -20.34 -11.51
C PHE A 534 -18.24 -19.03 -12.02
N GLY A 535 -17.78 -18.98 -13.26
CA GLY A 535 -17.04 -17.80 -13.72
C GLY A 535 -15.82 -17.60 -12.86
N GLY A 536 -14.94 -18.59 -12.81
CA GLY A 536 -13.80 -18.62 -11.94
C GLY A 536 -13.35 -20.02 -11.63
N GLY A 537 -13.78 -20.92 -12.47
CA GLY A 537 -13.36 -22.28 -12.42
C GLY A 537 -14.18 -23.18 -11.48
N TYR A 538 -13.78 -24.37 -11.46
CA TYR A 538 -14.44 -25.46 -10.77
C TYR A 538 -14.38 -25.26 -9.25
N LEU A 539 -15.38 -25.76 -8.52
CA LEU A 539 -15.36 -25.81 -7.05
C LEU A 539 -14.30 -26.80 -6.54
N TYR A 540 -13.05 -26.57 -6.86
CA TYR A 540 -11.93 -27.27 -6.26
C TYR A 540 -11.47 -26.58 -4.98
N THR A 541 -10.65 -27.26 -4.21
CA THR A 541 -9.91 -26.68 -3.08
C THR A 541 -8.44 -27.05 -3.22
N GLY A 542 -7.54 -26.20 -2.72
CA GLY A 542 -6.13 -26.54 -2.59
C GLY A 542 -5.87 -27.43 -1.37
N HIS A 543 -4.63 -27.90 -1.23
CA HIS A 543 -4.19 -28.61 -0.03
C HIS A 543 -4.50 -27.76 1.23
N PRO A 544 -4.85 -28.41 2.35
CA PRO A 544 -5.02 -27.73 3.63
C PRO A 544 -3.82 -26.82 3.97
N ASN A 545 -4.10 -25.61 4.49
CA ASN A 545 -3.08 -24.58 4.75
C ASN A 545 -3.04 -24.17 6.23
N GLU A 546 -3.48 -25.03 7.11
CA GLU A 546 -3.45 -24.86 8.55
C GLU A 546 -2.06 -25.23 9.10
N LEU A 547 -1.72 -24.77 10.31
CA LEU A 547 -0.39 -24.97 10.89
C LEU A 547 0.06 -26.45 10.93
N TRP A 548 -0.87 -27.39 11.11
CA TRP A 548 -0.60 -28.83 11.15
C TRP A 548 -0.49 -29.51 9.77
N SER A 549 -0.74 -28.80 8.69
CA SER A 549 -0.90 -29.41 7.35
C SER A 549 0.42 -29.76 6.67
N TYR A 550 1.56 -29.31 7.20
CA TYR A 550 2.89 -29.46 6.61
C TYR A 550 3.81 -30.43 7.35
N GLY A 551 3.26 -31.21 8.28
CA GLY A 551 3.98 -32.21 9.09
C GLY A 551 4.36 -31.71 10.47
N GLU A 552 4.75 -32.64 11.33
CA GLU A 552 4.99 -32.40 12.76
C GLU A 552 6.08 -31.36 13.01
N GLU A 553 7.23 -31.47 12.33
CA GLU A 553 8.34 -30.51 12.49
C GLU A 553 7.91 -29.07 12.16
N ALA A 554 7.22 -28.88 11.03
CA ALA A 554 6.72 -27.57 10.64
C ALA A 554 5.70 -27.04 11.66
N TYR A 555 4.79 -27.89 12.13
CA TYR A 555 3.81 -27.53 13.14
C TYR A 555 4.46 -27.05 14.45
N GLU A 556 5.39 -27.84 15.00
CA GLU A 556 6.08 -27.49 16.25
C GLU A 556 6.86 -26.15 16.13
N ILE A 557 7.54 -25.95 15.01
CA ILE A 557 8.25 -24.69 14.75
C ILE A 557 7.26 -23.53 14.64
N MET A 558 6.23 -23.63 13.82
CA MET A 558 5.25 -22.54 13.63
C MET A 558 4.49 -22.25 14.92
N LYS A 559 4.16 -23.28 15.71
CA LYS A 559 3.51 -23.10 17.02
C LYS A 559 4.42 -22.35 18.00
N LYS A 560 5.70 -22.70 18.08
CA LYS A 560 6.70 -21.96 18.89
C LYS A 560 6.71 -20.47 18.52
N TRP A 561 6.68 -20.15 17.24
CA TRP A 561 6.69 -18.76 16.78
C TRP A 561 5.34 -18.07 16.98
N LEU A 562 4.22 -18.79 16.90
CA LEU A 562 2.91 -18.27 17.29
C LEU A 562 2.87 -17.87 18.77
N ASP A 563 3.44 -18.68 19.66
CA ASP A 563 3.51 -18.37 21.09
C ASP A 563 4.30 -17.08 21.34
N ILE A 564 5.38 -16.83 20.57
CA ILE A 564 6.11 -15.54 20.57
C ILE A 564 5.17 -14.41 20.14
N ARG A 565 4.44 -14.55 19.02
CA ARG A 565 3.47 -13.55 18.55
C ARG A 565 2.45 -13.21 19.63
N LEU A 566 1.86 -14.20 20.25
CA LEU A 566 0.84 -14.03 21.26
C LEU A 566 1.39 -13.31 22.51
N SER A 567 2.64 -13.60 22.90
CA SER A 567 3.31 -12.89 24.00
C SER A 567 3.60 -11.42 23.71
N MET A 568 3.63 -11.04 22.42
CA MET A 568 3.92 -9.67 21.96
C MET A 568 2.64 -8.85 21.68
N LYS A 569 1.44 -9.40 21.87
CA LYS A 569 0.18 -8.68 21.53
C LYS A 569 0.06 -7.30 22.18
N ASP A 570 0.51 -7.14 23.43
CA ASP A 570 0.49 -5.85 24.11
C ASP A 570 1.49 -4.85 23.51
N TYR A 571 2.68 -5.32 23.15
CA TYR A 571 3.68 -4.51 22.46
C TYR A 571 3.16 -4.04 21.10
N ILE A 572 2.58 -4.95 20.32
CA ILE A 572 2.02 -4.63 18.99
C ILE A 572 0.83 -3.66 19.11
N ALA A 573 -0.04 -3.83 20.11
CA ALA A 573 -1.12 -2.88 20.37
C ALA A 573 -0.58 -1.47 20.67
N GLY A 574 0.50 -1.36 21.47
CA GLY A 574 1.19 -0.09 21.68
C GLY A 574 1.76 0.52 20.40
N LEU A 575 2.27 -0.29 19.47
CA LEU A 575 2.70 0.18 18.15
C LEU A 575 1.54 0.70 17.31
N MET A 576 0.35 0.07 17.36
CA MET A 576 -0.85 0.56 16.68
C MET A 576 -1.32 1.92 17.24
N GLU A 577 -1.21 2.12 18.56
CA GLU A 577 -1.47 3.42 19.19
C GLU A 577 -0.45 4.49 18.75
N GLU A 578 0.83 4.14 18.70
CA GLU A 578 1.89 5.03 18.20
C GLU A 578 1.64 5.41 16.75
N THR A 579 1.32 4.43 15.90
CA THR A 579 0.97 4.65 14.49
C THR A 579 -0.19 5.64 14.33
N ALA A 580 -1.26 5.47 15.06
CA ALA A 580 -2.42 6.36 15.00
C ALA A 580 -2.07 7.80 15.47
N LYS A 581 -1.16 7.92 16.42
CA LYS A 581 -0.73 9.21 16.98
C LYS A 581 0.30 9.93 16.10
N THR A 582 1.28 9.22 15.55
CA THR A 582 2.46 9.80 14.91
C THR A 582 2.61 9.46 13.44
N GLY A 583 1.92 8.43 12.94
CA GLY A 583 2.12 7.86 11.61
C GLY A 583 3.33 6.92 11.52
N ALA A 584 4.09 6.69 12.61
CA ALA A 584 5.22 5.77 12.59
C ALA A 584 4.77 4.35 12.23
N PRO A 585 5.37 3.70 11.23
CA PRO A 585 4.97 2.35 10.83
C PRO A 585 5.37 1.30 11.88
N VAL A 586 4.71 0.14 11.81
CA VAL A 586 5.06 -1.01 12.65
C VAL A 586 6.34 -1.69 12.14
N ILE A 587 6.47 -1.88 10.82
CA ILE A 587 7.71 -2.28 10.13
C ILE A 587 8.46 -1.01 9.76
N ARG A 588 9.68 -0.84 10.29
CA ARG A 588 10.51 0.36 10.11
C ARG A 588 11.82 0.01 9.44
N THR A 589 12.24 0.81 8.48
CA THR A 589 13.62 0.70 7.97
C THR A 589 14.62 0.94 9.09
N MET A 590 15.83 0.40 8.95
CA MET A 590 16.89 0.62 9.95
C MET A 590 17.19 2.11 10.14
N PHE A 591 17.21 2.91 9.06
CA PHE A 591 17.47 4.35 9.14
C PHE A 591 16.31 5.16 9.74
N PHE A 592 15.10 4.61 9.82
CA PHE A 592 13.98 5.25 10.50
C PHE A 592 14.26 5.41 12.00
N GLU A 593 14.86 4.38 12.61
CA GLU A 593 15.22 4.36 14.03
C GLU A 593 16.65 4.85 14.30
N PHE A 594 17.56 4.71 13.33
CA PHE A 594 18.98 5.06 13.45
C PHE A 594 19.44 5.93 12.29
N PRO A 595 18.88 7.16 12.14
CA PRO A 595 19.17 8.02 10.98
C PRO A 595 20.62 8.50 10.91
N ASP A 596 21.31 8.62 12.05
CA ASP A 596 22.70 9.07 12.15
C ASP A 596 23.72 7.96 11.87
N ASP A 597 23.29 6.72 11.71
CA ASP A 597 24.15 5.59 11.37
C ASP A 597 24.09 5.34 9.85
N GLU A 598 25.15 5.76 9.13
CA GLU A 598 25.22 5.65 7.67
C GLU A 598 25.00 4.20 7.17
N LYS A 599 25.44 3.20 7.93
CA LYS A 599 25.23 1.79 7.60
C LYS A 599 23.76 1.41 7.55
N CYS A 600 22.93 2.02 8.40
CA CYS A 600 21.51 1.74 8.47
C CYS A 600 20.73 2.14 7.19
N TRP A 601 21.30 3.01 6.37
CA TRP A 601 20.74 3.39 5.07
C TRP A 601 21.02 2.38 3.93
N GLU A 602 21.70 1.25 4.24
CA GLU A 602 22.16 0.26 3.27
C GLU A 602 21.73 -1.18 3.63
N LEU A 603 20.72 -1.34 4.48
CA LEU A 603 20.32 -2.64 5.03
C LEU A 603 18.90 -3.03 4.62
N PRO A 604 18.68 -3.51 3.38
CA PRO A 604 17.35 -3.85 2.88
C PRO A 604 16.74 -5.11 3.52
N GLU A 605 17.58 -6.05 3.98
CA GLU A 605 17.17 -7.40 4.39
C GLU A 605 17.02 -7.56 5.91
N GLN A 606 17.08 -6.48 6.66
CA GLN A 606 16.80 -6.41 8.09
C GLN A 606 16.06 -5.12 8.40
N TYR A 607 15.23 -5.13 9.43
CA TYR A 607 14.37 -4.00 9.76
C TYR A 607 14.10 -3.93 11.27
N MET A 608 13.51 -2.83 11.72
CA MET A 608 13.00 -2.69 13.08
C MET A 608 11.50 -2.98 13.11
N PHE A 609 11.06 -3.82 14.02
CA PHE A 609 9.67 -4.03 14.37
C PHE A 609 9.36 -3.17 15.60
N GLY A 610 8.74 -2.01 15.35
CA GLY A 610 8.71 -0.92 16.31
C GLY A 610 10.10 -0.40 16.65
N SER A 611 10.27 0.16 17.85
CA SER A 611 11.54 0.71 18.32
C SER A 611 12.46 -0.34 18.98
N ASP A 612 11.92 -1.51 19.37
CA ASP A 612 12.59 -2.40 20.31
C ASP A 612 13.21 -3.64 19.68
N TYR A 613 12.64 -4.14 18.56
CA TYR A 613 13.07 -5.41 17.98
C TYR A 613 13.70 -5.22 16.60
N LEU A 614 14.95 -5.64 16.45
CA LEU A 614 15.62 -5.79 15.17
C LEU A 614 15.35 -7.20 14.65
N VAL A 615 14.83 -7.31 13.45
CA VAL A 615 14.42 -8.56 12.79
C VAL A 615 15.28 -8.79 11.54
N ALA A 616 15.90 -9.96 11.44
CA ALA A 616 16.76 -10.33 10.30
C ALA A 616 16.32 -11.69 9.73
N PRO A 617 15.34 -11.70 8.81
CA PRO A 617 14.83 -12.93 8.19
C PRO A 617 15.93 -13.72 7.47
N VAL A 618 15.78 -15.04 7.43
CA VAL A 618 16.65 -15.93 6.64
C VAL A 618 16.05 -16.06 5.24
N LEU A 619 16.74 -15.50 4.25
CA LEU A 619 16.24 -15.27 2.90
C LEU A 619 16.87 -16.17 1.83
N GLU A 620 17.51 -17.24 2.24
CA GLU A 620 18.17 -18.18 1.33
C GLU A 620 17.85 -19.63 1.75
N LEU A 621 17.52 -20.47 0.77
CA LEU A 621 17.29 -21.89 0.99
C LEU A 621 18.51 -22.56 1.60
N GLY A 622 18.31 -23.36 2.61
CA GLY A 622 19.37 -24.15 3.27
C GLY A 622 20.31 -23.32 4.14
N ALA A 623 20.15 -22.02 4.26
CA ALA A 623 20.97 -21.19 5.15
C ALA A 623 20.72 -21.56 6.63
N ARG A 624 21.81 -21.69 7.39
CA ARG A 624 21.78 -22.05 8.85
C ARG A 624 22.56 -21.07 9.72
N GLU A 625 22.97 -19.95 9.14
CA GLU A 625 23.54 -18.78 9.81
C GLU A 625 23.10 -17.50 9.10
N ARG A 626 23.13 -16.38 9.81
CA ARG A 626 22.76 -15.07 9.28
C ARG A 626 23.70 -13.99 9.79
N SER A 627 24.21 -13.15 8.91
CA SER A 627 24.95 -11.94 9.26
C SER A 627 23.99 -10.79 9.49
N VAL A 628 24.11 -10.12 10.65
CA VAL A 628 23.20 -9.04 11.08
C VAL A 628 24.02 -7.86 11.55
N TYR A 629 23.74 -6.67 11.06
CA TYR A 629 24.30 -5.44 11.59
C TYR A 629 23.49 -4.98 12.81
N LEU A 630 24.14 -4.82 13.93
CA LEU A 630 23.56 -4.28 15.17
C LEU A 630 24.02 -2.82 15.33
N PRO A 631 23.12 -1.82 15.23
CA PRO A 631 23.43 -0.42 15.52
C PRO A 631 23.95 -0.23 16.96
N LYS A 632 24.55 0.92 17.24
CA LYS A 632 25.06 1.23 18.59
C LYS A 632 24.02 0.97 19.68
N GLY A 633 24.43 0.36 20.80
CA GLY A 633 23.58 -0.02 21.93
C GLY A 633 23.86 -1.44 22.38
N GLN A 634 22.99 -1.98 23.21
CA GLN A 634 23.05 -3.36 23.69
C GLN A 634 21.85 -4.12 23.14
N TRP A 635 22.06 -5.34 22.67
CA TRP A 635 21.08 -6.15 21.99
C TRP A 635 21.02 -7.56 22.58
N GLU A 636 19.86 -7.99 23.03
CA GLU A 636 19.60 -9.36 23.49
C GLU A 636 18.97 -10.19 22.38
N SER A 637 19.61 -11.28 21.98
CA SER A 637 19.01 -12.28 21.09
C SER A 637 17.82 -12.95 21.79
N ILE A 638 16.65 -12.98 21.14
CA ILE A 638 15.46 -13.59 21.76
C ILE A 638 15.55 -15.12 21.84
N SER A 639 16.37 -15.75 20.98
CA SER A 639 16.49 -17.22 20.91
C SER A 639 17.35 -17.83 22.01
N ASP A 640 18.50 -17.25 22.29
CA ASP A 640 19.50 -17.80 23.25
C ASP A 640 19.81 -16.87 24.40
N LYS A 641 19.17 -15.70 24.49
CA LYS A 641 19.34 -14.67 25.53
C LYS A 641 20.76 -14.08 25.63
N LYS A 642 21.57 -14.31 24.60
CA LYS A 642 22.91 -13.77 24.55
C LYS A 642 22.87 -12.27 24.25
N ILE A 643 23.73 -11.51 24.97
CA ILE A 643 23.86 -10.07 24.79
C ILE A 643 25.01 -9.75 23.85
N TYR A 644 24.74 -8.87 22.90
CA TYR A 644 25.71 -8.36 21.93
C TYR A 644 25.87 -6.86 22.08
N SER A 645 27.09 -6.39 21.98
CA SER A 645 27.37 -4.96 21.81
C SER A 645 27.11 -4.56 20.37
N GLY A 646 26.42 -3.46 20.15
CA GLY A 646 26.17 -2.91 18.83
C GLY A 646 27.35 -2.16 18.21
N GLY A 647 27.12 -1.51 17.06
CA GLY A 647 28.14 -0.87 16.22
C GLY A 647 28.95 -1.87 15.39
N GLN A 648 28.44 -3.08 15.18
CA GLN A 648 29.14 -4.14 14.46
C GLN A 648 28.19 -5.10 13.72
N THR A 649 28.74 -5.83 12.76
CA THR A 649 28.07 -6.98 12.17
C THR A 649 28.43 -8.25 12.92
N VAL A 650 27.43 -9.05 13.26
CA VAL A 650 27.60 -10.36 13.90
C VAL A 650 27.03 -11.44 13.00
N THR A 651 27.67 -12.60 12.95
CA THR A 651 27.11 -13.80 12.32
C THR A 651 26.60 -14.72 13.42
N VAL A 652 25.32 -15.09 13.33
CA VAL A 652 24.66 -15.91 14.35
C VAL A 652 24.05 -17.16 13.72
N PRO A 653 23.97 -18.27 14.48
CA PRO A 653 23.29 -19.47 14.03
C PRO A 653 21.81 -19.21 13.73
N ALA A 654 21.31 -19.79 12.65
CA ALA A 654 19.92 -19.72 12.23
C ALA A 654 19.42 -21.10 11.76
N PRO A 655 19.41 -22.12 12.63
CA PRO A 655 18.78 -23.40 12.32
C PRO A 655 17.32 -23.17 11.92
N LEU A 656 16.64 -24.17 11.35
CA LEU A 656 15.32 -24.00 10.75
C LEU A 656 14.28 -23.41 11.73
N ASP A 657 14.39 -23.73 13.00
CA ASP A 657 13.50 -23.26 14.06
C ASP A 657 13.88 -21.86 14.65
N VAL A 658 14.94 -21.22 14.12
CA VAL A 658 15.44 -19.92 14.59
C VAL A 658 15.55 -18.92 13.46
N MET A 659 14.88 -17.79 13.61
CA MET A 659 15.14 -16.54 12.88
C MET A 659 15.84 -15.56 13.82
N PRO A 660 16.97 -14.94 13.44
CA PRO A 660 17.63 -13.95 14.26
C PRO A 660 16.76 -12.73 14.52
N VAL A 661 16.44 -12.51 15.79
CA VAL A 661 15.73 -11.33 16.29
C VAL A 661 16.43 -10.86 17.55
N PHE A 662 16.65 -9.56 17.64
CA PHE A 662 17.35 -8.94 18.76
C PHE A 662 16.47 -7.87 19.41
N LYS A 663 16.35 -7.93 20.72
CA LYS A 663 15.68 -6.91 21.50
C LYS A 663 16.71 -5.87 21.99
N LYS A 664 16.41 -4.61 21.80
CA LYS A 664 17.20 -3.49 22.32
C LYS A 664 17.08 -3.43 23.84
N ILE A 665 18.19 -3.38 24.56
CA ILE A 665 18.26 -3.40 26.06
C ILE A 665 19.13 -2.27 26.62
N GLY A 666 19.13 -1.08 26.06
CA GLY A 666 19.87 0.06 26.57
C GLY A 666 20.42 1.00 25.52
#